data_4dcb4157f969ad391c85abf4cde539ca
#
_entry.id   4dcb4157f969ad391c85abf4cde539ca
#
_cell.length_a   1.000
_cell.length_b   1.000
_cell.length_c   1.000
_cell.angle_alpha   90.00
_cell.angle_beta   90.00
_cell.angle_gamma   90.00
#
_symmetry.space_group_name_H-M   'P 1'
#
loop_
_entity.id
_entity.type
_entity.pdbx_description
1 polymer ?
#
loop_
_entity_poly.entity_id
_entity_poly.type
_entity_poly.pdbx_seq_one_letter_code
_entity_poly.pdbx_strand_id
1 'polypeptide(L)'
;MATLARWVLLLGVLASGWLPSAPVHAECGGTTQCIGVGPTEAAALLAHHGNGPDTFTLAFGNQPVGTSSASQTVVVAAVTGPAGTTAVLGPIAFTGANAPEFSVTGGSCASSGPVHGGSSCTITVAFNPASVGAKTATLHVPVDPPGCVGCITERVVSVTGSGTAPLPTATATTMTVQASTPTTLDLAGFISGTGTLSVRITAAPTHGVATVSGTRVTYTPAANYLGPDAFSYEVFNGVATSSPAVVSVTVVPRPDPSADANVVGLLRAQAQTARRFSRAQISNFQGRMESLHRGGGAAIAGAAGFASARGMNDANRQPARMPGESGPLREAGFLPASFASTLLSAATTRTLNLSGGSDRAGASSGPQGGTGLWIGGNLNFGSRDQTSDSSSLRFSTDGVSVGIDRRFSDRLALGIGLGYARDQTDIGSDGSTTRSKGSSVALYGSYQPGDNTFIDGLIGYGALNFDTNRFVAAANDFARGERKGEQWFGSLAAGYEHRSEGLLLSPYGRLDFARDRLKQYTETGAGLSALTYFEQRVPTLQFALGLRAESVHETAFGWALPRLRAEFRHDFKGEGQATLAYADLFSGPTYSVTPAVDKRNSLLLGIGSDFILRNGLKLGVDYQIQRMSGVDHNQAIRIWLAGDLDGKGYTPGLLSVKTSAIPVRVEAGYTWDSNVNRARDAGDKLADRVYSLGVGSNTAVSLGETSRLLVAGFANGDKFGRYPGLDRLSGGGQGELQYRASGDFDAPIFGLFGRLSFDEHAGQLRSGHRYSIGVTVRQSLTDRIDVFGALAGNVRDAESAVFDTKDYSARFNLDYSLGRSGALYLAGEYRRGDAVSTIPQSAGFAAVSKVFVQDDAYGSNPLFAYRFEAKTVLWTLGYNLPLGPRDSLDFSGRRAQSTPTVQPTGIYAGAPRYTANQFSLAYLMRF
;
A
#
# COMPACT_ATOMS: atom_id res chain seq x y z
N MET A 1 -40.16 -9.14 45.38
CA MET A 1 -40.33 -9.16 46.85
C MET A 1 -39.94 -7.79 47.33
N ALA A 2 -40.92 -6.94 47.45
CA ALA A 2 -41.64 -6.67 48.68
C ALA A 2 -40.75 -5.89 49.66
N THR A 3 -41.02 -4.69 49.79
CA THR A 3 -41.99 -3.89 50.47
C THR A 3 -41.46 -3.37 51.81
N LEU A 4 -41.91 -2.20 52.09
CA LEU A 4 -42.16 -1.52 53.36
C LEU A 4 -40.91 -0.85 54.02
N ALA A 5 -40.98 0.29 54.60
CA ALA A 5 -42.05 1.22 54.93
C ALA A 5 -41.38 2.52 55.39
N ARG A 6 -41.80 3.71 55.07
CA ARG A 6 -42.88 4.56 55.61
C ARG A 6 -42.82 4.82 57.10
N TRP A 7 -42.86 6.13 57.38
CA TRP A 7 -43.40 6.81 58.62
C TRP A 7 -42.39 6.96 59.77
N VAL A 8 -42.21 8.13 60.37
CA VAL A 8 -43.06 8.82 61.31
C VAL A 8 -42.55 10.27 61.45
N LEU A 9 -43.28 11.30 61.07
CA LEU A 9 -44.20 12.15 61.88
C LEU A 9 -43.51 12.92 62.94
N LEU A 10 -43.49 14.29 62.87
CA LEU A 10 -44.43 15.25 63.43
C LEU A 10 -44.81 14.97 64.87
N LEU A 11 -44.47 15.92 65.65
CA LEU A 11 -45.27 16.51 66.79
C LEU A 11 -44.40 17.09 67.91
N GLY A 12 -44.74 18.22 68.29
CA GLY A 12 -44.35 18.79 69.53
C GLY A 12 -44.43 20.30 69.51
N VAL A 13 -45.55 20.81 69.40
CA VAL A 13 -46.57 21.18 70.42
C VAL A 13 -46.18 22.47 71.12
N LEU A 14 -46.99 23.45 70.81
CA LEU A 14 -47.43 24.53 71.63
C LEU A 14 -47.18 24.36 73.14
N ALA A 15 -46.48 25.27 73.74
CA ALA A 15 -46.64 25.62 75.10
C ALA A 15 -46.82 27.10 75.22
N SER A 16 -48.10 27.47 75.29
CA SER A 16 -48.57 28.70 75.84
C SER A 16 -48.12 28.89 77.23
N GLY A 17 -47.26 29.82 77.52
CA GLY A 17 -46.88 30.27 78.82
C GLY A 17 -47.36 31.74 79.00
N TRP A 18 -48.50 31.88 79.52
CA TRP A 18 -48.91 33.13 80.08
C TRP A 18 -47.94 33.55 81.21
N LEU A 19 -47.31 34.72 81.04
CA LEU A 19 -46.74 35.49 82.08
C LEU A 19 -47.32 36.90 82.08
N PRO A 20 -47.60 37.48 83.23
CA PRO A 20 -48.40 38.67 83.34
C PRO A 20 -47.66 39.89 82.86
N SER A 21 -48.45 40.75 82.18
CA SER A 21 -48.04 42.12 81.88
C SER A 21 -47.70 42.89 83.10
N ALA A 22 -46.42 43.02 83.38
CA ALA A 22 -46.03 44.16 84.28
C ALA A 22 -46.03 45.40 83.34
N PRO A 23 -46.54 46.50 83.85
CA PRO A 23 -46.41 47.74 83.10
C PRO A 23 -44.97 48.20 83.18
N VAL A 24 -44.32 48.16 82.00
CA VAL A 24 -43.00 48.76 81.83
C VAL A 24 -43.25 50.28 81.75
N HIS A 25 -43.03 51.00 82.84
CA HIS A 25 -42.86 52.42 82.78
C HIS A 25 -41.61 52.76 82.05
N ALA A 26 -41.72 53.31 80.83
CA ALA A 26 -40.62 53.93 80.15
C ALA A 26 -40.26 55.21 80.84
N GLU A 27 -39.20 55.22 81.62
CA GLU A 27 -38.60 56.46 82.14
C GLU A 27 -37.78 57.15 81.07
N CYS A 28 -38.44 57.77 80.08
CA CYS A 28 -37.86 58.91 79.42
C CYS A 28 -38.12 60.08 80.30
N GLY A 29 -37.22 60.57 81.11
CA GLY A 29 -37.34 61.71 81.93
C GLY A 29 -37.70 63.00 81.11
N GLY A 30 -38.91 63.49 81.25
CA GLY A 30 -39.42 64.76 80.86
C GLY A 30 -39.03 65.36 79.53
N THR A 31 -39.96 65.47 78.63
CA THR A 31 -40.01 66.31 77.40
C THR A 31 -39.28 65.90 76.18
N THR A 32 -38.60 64.77 76.06
CA THR A 32 -37.86 64.37 74.85
C THR A 32 -38.40 63.11 74.27
N GLN A 33 -38.48 63.03 72.95
CA GLN A 33 -38.91 61.91 72.18
C GLN A 33 -37.75 60.90 71.95
N CYS A 34 -37.96 59.65 72.31
CA CYS A 34 -36.98 58.59 72.13
C CYS A 34 -37.35 57.72 70.91
N ILE A 35 -36.35 57.28 70.15
CA ILE A 35 -36.52 56.50 68.93
C ILE A 35 -35.74 55.18 69.07
N GLY A 36 -36.37 54.08 68.79
CA GLY A 36 -35.78 52.77 68.67
C GLY A 36 -35.81 52.24 67.20
N VAL A 37 -34.91 51.32 66.89
CA VAL A 37 -34.92 50.63 65.60
C VAL A 37 -34.92 49.09 65.80
N GLY A 38 -35.69 48.35 65.07
CA GLY A 38 -35.83 46.91 65.25
C GLY A 38 -36.49 46.27 64.01
N PRO A 39 -36.54 44.90 63.95
CA PRO A 39 -37.20 44.20 62.84
C PRO A 39 -38.75 44.25 62.92
N THR A 40 -39.31 44.58 64.02
CA THR A 40 -40.73 44.79 64.22
C THR A 40 -40.94 46.04 65.10
N GLU A 41 -42.14 46.63 65.10
CA GLU A 41 -42.47 47.78 65.98
C GLU A 41 -42.25 47.45 67.45
N ALA A 42 -42.61 46.27 67.93
CA ALA A 42 -42.38 45.85 69.33
C ALA A 42 -40.90 45.74 69.68
N ALA A 43 -40.07 45.23 68.72
CA ALA A 43 -38.62 45.14 68.90
C ALA A 43 -37.96 46.55 68.91
N ALA A 44 -38.43 47.46 68.04
CA ALA A 44 -37.94 48.83 67.99
C ALA A 44 -38.32 49.61 69.26
N LEU A 45 -39.50 49.38 69.87
CA LEU A 45 -39.88 49.90 71.08
C LEU A 45 -39.13 49.34 72.31
N LEU A 46 -38.76 48.04 72.32
CA LEU A 46 -37.94 47.37 73.32
C LEU A 46 -36.45 47.82 73.26
N ALA A 47 -35.91 48.12 72.14
CA ALA A 47 -34.51 48.59 71.96
C ALA A 47 -34.26 49.97 72.60
N HIS A 48 -35.34 50.66 73.04
CA HIS A 48 -35.30 51.99 73.67
C HIS A 48 -34.88 51.94 75.11
N HIS A 49 -34.99 50.83 75.85
CA HIS A 49 -34.84 50.80 77.30
C HIS A 49 -33.39 50.51 77.79
N GLY A 50 -32.35 50.46 76.94
CA GLY A 50 -30.99 50.20 77.36
C GLY A 50 -30.10 51.44 77.26
N ASN A 51 -29.22 51.68 78.27
CA ASN A 51 -28.15 52.68 78.25
C ASN A 51 -26.93 52.29 77.37
N GLY A 52 -27.18 51.71 76.14
CA GLY A 52 -26.11 51.35 75.18
C GLY A 52 -26.61 51.56 73.72
N PRO A 53 -25.73 51.57 72.80
CA PRO A 53 -26.13 51.63 71.34
C PRO A 53 -26.97 50.40 71.01
N ASP A 54 -28.27 50.62 70.71
CA ASP A 54 -29.13 49.52 70.24
C ASP A 54 -28.56 48.97 68.97
N THR A 55 -27.94 47.81 69.04
CA THR A 55 -27.43 47.13 67.89
C THR A 55 -28.31 45.93 67.48
N PHE A 56 -29.03 46.06 66.40
CA PHE A 56 -29.83 45.00 65.87
C PHE A 56 -29.14 44.54 64.52
N THR A 57 -29.16 43.26 64.27
CA THR A 57 -28.55 42.71 63.12
C THR A 57 -29.62 42.28 62.11
N LEU A 58 -29.53 42.78 60.91
CA LEU A 58 -30.35 42.36 59.78
C LEU A 58 -29.52 41.35 58.90
N ALA A 59 -29.93 40.10 58.92
CA ALA A 59 -29.21 39.04 58.27
C ALA A 59 -29.93 38.65 56.95
N PHE A 60 -29.25 38.78 55.83
CA PHE A 60 -29.76 38.42 54.50
C PHE A 60 -29.47 36.96 54.10
N GLY A 61 -28.68 36.23 54.87
CA GLY A 61 -28.30 34.86 54.54
C GLY A 61 -27.36 34.79 53.28
N ASN A 62 -27.46 33.67 52.55
CA ASN A 62 -26.68 33.45 51.40
C ASN A 62 -27.38 33.99 50.13
N GLN A 63 -26.67 34.78 49.33
CA GLN A 63 -27.20 35.40 48.10
C GLN A 63 -26.18 35.20 46.97
N PRO A 64 -26.59 34.68 45.79
CA PRO A 64 -25.67 34.56 44.67
C PRO A 64 -25.15 35.95 44.24
N VAL A 65 -23.85 36.04 43.96
CA VAL A 65 -23.19 37.23 43.45
C VAL A 65 -23.90 37.77 42.21
N GLY A 66 -24.13 39.09 42.22
CA GLY A 66 -24.81 39.78 41.10
C GLY A 66 -26.34 39.65 41.11
N THR A 67 -26.93 39.05 42.15
CA THR A 67 -28.40 39.00 42.33
C THR A 67 -28.78 39.70 43.61
N SER A 68 -29.98 40.35 43.61
CA SER A 68 -30.49 41.06 44.75
C SER A 68 -31.36 40.12 45.62
N SER A 69 -31.18 40.23 46.93
CA SER A 69 -32.01 39.50 47.91
C SER A 69 -33.43 40.05 47.95
N ALA A 70 -34.37 39.31 48.55
CA ALA A 70 -35.64 39.90 48.99
C ALA A 70 -35.33 41.01 49.98
N SER A 71 -36.08 42.08 49.85
CA SER A 71 -35.94 43.24 50.80
C SER A 71 -36.40 42.87 52.22
N GLN A 72 -35.62 43.25 53.23
CA GLN A 72 -35.94 43.11 54.60
C GLN A 72 -36.28 44.51 55.21
N THR A 73 -37.09 44.56 56.19
CA THR A 73 -37.59 45.78 56.74
C THR A 73 -36.99 46.10 58.16
N VAL A 74 -36.50 47.32 58.30
CA VAL A 74 -36.14 47.92 59.57
C VAL A 74 -37.26 48.83 59.94
N VAL A 75 -37.84 48.65 61.11
CA VAL A 75 -38.90 49.59 61.67
C VAL A 75 -38.22 50.60 62.58
N VAL A 76 -38.52 51.84 62.39
CA VAL A 76 -38.10 52.99 63.23
C VAL A 76 -39.36 53.43 63.92
N ALA A 77 -39.38 53.23 65.25
CA ALA A 77 -40.53 53.60 66.07
C ALA A 77 -40.18 54.74 67.03
N ALA A 78 -41.10 55.75 67.15
CA ALA A 78 -40.97 56.86 68.05
C ALA A 78 -41.87 56.66 69.21
N VAL A 79 -41.31 56.70 70.42
CA VAL A 79 -42.08 56.58 71.72
C VAL A 79 -42.82 57.90 71.96
N THR A 80 -44.04 57.81 72.49
CA THR A 80 -44.89 58.94 72.80
C THR A 80 -44.23 59.87 73.89
N GLY A 81 -43.90 61.09 73.41
CA GLY A 81 -43.56 62.25 74.24
C GLY A 81 -44.79 63.17 74.42
N PRO A 82 -44.73 64.38 75.06
CA PRO A 82 -45.76 65.30 75.11
C PRO A 82 -46.31 65.67 73.70
N ALA A 83 -47.65 65.85 73.59
CA ALA A 83 -48.25 66.09 72.26
C ALA A 83 -47.58 67.25 71.53
N GLY A 84 -47.05 66.98 70.30
CA GLY A 84 -46.44 67.93 69.40
C GLY A 84 -44.95 67.83 69.19
N THR A 85 -44.26 66.86 69.76
CA THR A 85 -42.85 66.61 69.49
C THR A 85 -42.62 65.71 68.22
N THR A 86 -41.75 66.06 67.35
CA THR A 86 -41.40 65.38 66.14
C THR A 86 -39.90 65.23 66.13
N ALA A 87 -39.41 63.97 65.87
CA ALA A 87 -38.01 63.72 65.55
C ALA A 87 -37.85 63.81 64.05
N VAL A 88 -36.76 64.37 63.48
CA VAL A 88 -36.47 64.43 62.11
C VAL A 88 -35.36 63.40 61.82
N LEU A 89 -35.63 62.57 60.85
CA LEU A 89 -34.60 61.65 60.41
C LEU A 89 -33.70 62.39 59.40
N GLY A 90 -32.36 62.21 59.62
CA GLY A 90 -31.35 62.67 58.63
C GLY A 90 -31.20 61.68 57.52
N PRO A 91 -30.27 61.93 56.59
CA PRO A 91 -30.03 61.02 55.48
C PRO A 91 -29.54 59.65 55.94
N ILE A 92 -30.25 58.59 55.53
CA ILE A 92 -29.97 57.22 55.85
C ILE A 92 -28.82 56.74 54.93
N ALA A 93 -27.75 56.17 55.51
CA ALA A 93 -26.58 55.76 54.75
C ALA A 93 -25.97 54.47 55.29
N PHE A 94 -25.27 53.72 54.43
CA PHE A 94 -24.46 52.58 54.82
C PHE A 94 -23.00 52.98 54.96
N THR A 95 -22.32 52.45 55.95
CA THR A 95 -20.87 52.56 56.13
C THR A 95 -20.26 51.17 56.31
N GLY A 96 -18.96 51.07 56.09
CA GLY A 96 -18.20 49.80 56.17
C GLY A 96 -17.70 49.37 54.79
N ALA A 97 -16.79 48.40 54.77
CA ALA A 97 -16.11 47.95 53.56
C ALA A 97 -17.07 47.37 52.46
N ASN A 98 -18.20 46.83 52.89
CA ASN A 98 -19.22 46.24 52.02
C ASN A 98 -20.48 47.12 51.88
N ALA A 99 -20.42 48.35 52.30
CA ALA A 99 -21.56 49.29 52.23
C ALA A 99 -22.22 49.41 50.86
N PRO A 100 -21.45 49.41 49.72
CA PRO A 100 -22.04 49.46 48.36
C PRO A 100 -22.87 48.21 47.99
N GLU A 101 -22.72 47.12 48.73
CA GLU A 101 -23.43 45.87 48.46
C GLU A 101 -24.82 45.82 49.18
N PHE A 102 -25.12 46.79 49.94
CA PHE A 102 -26.43 46.99 50.62
C PHE A 102 -27.07 48.29 50.13
N SER A 103 -28.38 48.28 49.95
CA SER A 103 -29.12 49.47 49.47
C SER A 103 -30.48 49.62 50.15
N VAL A 104 -30.88 50.85 50.39
CA VAL A 104 -32.25 51.19 50.78
C VAL A 104 -33.10 51.11 49.51
N THR A 105 -34.07 50.19 49.47
CA THR A 105 -34.94 49.95 48.33
C THR A 105 -36.30 50.65 48.45
N GLY A 106 -36.59 51.19 49.61
CA GLY A 106 -37.84 51.90 49.89
C GLY A 106 -38.19 51.95 51.38
N GLY A 107 -39.45 52.09 51.72
CA GLY A 107 -39.98 52.22 53.04
C GLY A 107 -40.51 53.59 53.31
N SER A 108 -41.36 53.76 54.34
CA SER A 108 -41.97 55.07 54.71
C SER A 108 -41.00 56.05 55.32
N CYS A 109 -39.80 55.59 55.77
CA CYS A 109 -38.69 56.43 56.23
C CYS A 109 -37.66 56.73 55.15
N ALA A 110 -37.83 56.30 53.91
CA ALA A 110 -36.80 56.37 52.83
C ALA A 110 -36.46 57.84 52.43
N SER A 111 -37.32 58.78 52.78
CA SER A 111 -37.06 60.25 52.65
C SER A 111 -36.91 60.81 54.04
N SER A 112 -35.84 61.60 54.28
CA SER A 112 -35.70 62.34 55.50
C SER A 112 -36.95 63.15 55.78
N GLY A 113 -37.56 62.87 56.93
CA GLY A 113 -38.82 63.55 57.34
C GLY A 113 -39.17 63.34 58.78
N PRO A 114 -40.18 64.09 59.28
CA PRO A 114 -40.57 64.00 60.72
C PRO A 114 -41.29 62.69 61.01
N VAL A 115 -40.86 62.01 62.05
CA VAL A 115 -41.53 60.85 62.71
C VAL A 115 -42.18 61.34 63.98
N HIS A 116 -43.55 61.32 64.02
CA HIS A 116 -44.32 61.84 65.10
C HIS A 116 -44.37 60.86 66.28
N GLY A 117 -44.42 61.43 67.56
CA GLY A 117 -44.51 60.56 68.73
C GLY A 117 -45.69 59.63 68.67
N GLY A 118 -45.45 58.36 68.99
CA GLY A 118 -46.40 57.25 68.89
C GLY A 118 -46.62 56.66 67.47
N SER A 119 -45.79 57.04 66.48
CA SER A 119 -45.84 56.47 65.12
C SER A 119 -44.53 55.71 64.76
N SER A 120 -44.62 54.86 63.72
CA SER A 120 -43.49 54.14 63.22
C SER A 120 -43.41 54.35 61.71
N CYS A 121 -42.18 54.26 61.19
CA CYS A 121 -41.92 54.19 59.75
C CYS A 121 -40.96 53.02 59.39
N THR A 122 -40.86 52.66 58.20
CA THR A 122 -40.08 51.51 57.77
C THR A 122 -38.97 51.95 56.81
N ILE A 123 -37.83 51.23 56.87
CA ILE A 123 -36.75 51.28 55.89
C ILE A 123 -36.64 49.87 55.30
N THR A 124 -36.77 49.74 54.02
CA THR A 124 -36.56 48.47 53.36
C THR A 124 -35.11 48.39 52.74
N VAL A 125 -34.41 47.29 53.03
CA VAL A 125 -33.00 47.10 52.67
C VAL A 125 -32.90 45.83 51.82
N ALA A 126 -32.15 45.89 50.78
CA ALA A 126 -31.75 44.73 49.96
C ALA A 126 -30.21 44.55 49.98
N PHE A 127 -29.80 43.32 49.79
CA PHE A 127 -28.41 42.91 49.73
C PHE A 127 -28.10 42.40 48.32
N ASN A 128 -27.11 43.00 47.68
CA ASN A 128 -26.64 42.59 46.34
C ASN A 128 -25.09 42.36 46.36
N PRO A 129 -24.66 41.17 46.68
CA PRO A 129 -23.21 40.91 46.78
C PRO A 129 -22.49 41.04 45.45
N ALA A 130 -21.39 41.76 45.42
CA ALA A 130 -20.51 41.95 44.30
C ALA A 130 -19.41 40.86 44.23
N SER A 131 -19.13 40.16 45.33
CA SER A 131 -18.14 39.12 45.43
C SER A 131 -18.53 38.08 46.50
N VAL A 132 -17.93 36.90 46.35
CA VAL A 132 -18.15 35.76 47.31
C VAL A 132 -17.59 36.07 48.68
N GLY A 133 -18.24 35.51 49.72
CA GLY A 133 -17.81 35.60 51.11
C GLY A 133 -18.73 36.48 51.99
N ALA A 134 -18.46 36.45 53.28
CA ALA A 134 -19.22 37.19 54.25
C ALA A 134 -19.10 38.71 54.03
N LYS A 135 -20.23 39.38 54.10
CA LYS A 135 -20.40 40.84 53.90
C LYS A 135 -21.02 41.43 55.11
N THR A 136 -20.48 42.54 55.54
CA THR A 136 -20.99 43.32 56.68
C THR A 136 -20.98 44.82 56.39
N ALA A 137 -22.00 45.49 56.78
CA ALA A 137 -22.06 46.96 56.77
C ALA A 137 -22.90 47.43 57.95
N THR A 138 -22.87 48.71 58.20
CA THR A 138 -23.67 49.37 59.25
C THR A 138 -24.60 50.36 58.55
N LEU A 139 -25.90 50.22 58.77
CA LEU A 139 -26.91 51.14 58.40
C LEU A 139 -27.02 52.20 59.47
N HIS A 140 -26.79 53.47 59.10
CA HIS A 140 -26.88 54.61 59.93
C HIS A 140 -28.24 55.30 59.73
N VAL A 141 -28.95 55.47 60.84
CA VAL A 141 -30.24 56.19 60.83
C VAL A 141 -30.04 57.39 61.73
N PRO A 142 -29.65 58.55 61.24
CA PRO A 142 -29.45 59.76 62.00
C PRO A 142 -30.81 60.29 62.50
N VAL A 143 -30.85 60.74 63.73
CA VAL A 143 -32.07 61.24 64.37
C VAL A 143 -31.75 62.58 65.01
N ASP A 144 -32.53 63.59 64.69
CA ASP A 144 -32.40 64.88 65.26
C ASP A 144 -33.65 65.14 66.16
N PRO A 145 -33.53 64.85 67.48
CA PRO A 145 -34.60 65.16 68.44
C PRO A 145 -34.56 66.60 68.88
N PRO A 146 -35.58 67.44 68.56
CA PRO A 146 -35.55 68.81 68.88
C PRO A 146 -35.54 69.15 70.37
N GLY A 147 -34.52 69.94 70.79
CA GLY A 147 -34.42 70.41 72.15
C GLY A 147 -33.75 69.54 73.21
N CYS A 148 -33.09 68.45 72.78
CA CYS A 148 -32.41 67.51 73.72
C CYS A 148 -30.84 67.64 73.68
N VAL A 149 -30.29 68.09 74.81
CA VAL A 149 -28.80 68.12 74.90
C VAL A 149 -28.29 66.81 75.53
N GLY A 150 -27.49 66.00 74.78
CA GLY A 150 -26.94 64.74 75.16
C GLY A 150 -27.72 63.50 74.76
N CYS A 151 -28.74 63.58 73.92
CA CYS A 151 -29.49 62.48 73.39
C CYS A 151 -28.70 61.77 72.31
N ILE A 152 -29.02 60.52 72.05
CA ILE A 152 -28.46 59.73 70.98
C ILE A 152 -28.92 60.36 69.69
N THR A 153 -27.99 60.84 68.87
CA THR A 153 -28.25 61.51 67.59
C THR A 153 -28.21 60.55 66.37
N GLU A 154 -27.95 59.28 66.63
CA GLU A 154 -27.87 58.24 65.56
C GLU A 154 -28.25 56.86 66.11
N ARG A 155 -28.99 56.09 65.32
CA ARG A 155 -29.25 54.68 65.49
C ARG A 155 -28.52 53.90 64.43
N VAL A 156 -27.91 52.72 64.81
CA VAL A 156 -27.14 51.89 63.92
C VAL A 156 -27.75 50.48 63.84
N VAL A 157 -27.84 49.96 62.68
CA VAL A 157 -28.28 48.58 62.42
C VAL A 157 -27.13 47.85 61.67
N SER A 158 -26.65 46.77 62.23
CA SER A 158 -25.68 45.91 61.60
C SER A 158 -26.38 45.08 60.50
N VAL A 159 -25.90 45.16 59.32
CA VAL A 159 -26.39 44.33 58.19
C VAL A 159 -25.36 43.34 57.79
N THR A 160 -25.78 42.07 57.59
CA THR A 160 -24.90 40.98 57.28
C THR A 160 -25.48 40.10 56.16
N GLY A 161 -24.65 39.56 55.35
CA GLY A 161 -25.01 38.60 54.29
C GLY A 161 -23.78 37.81 53.77
N SER A 162 -23.96 36.83 52.96
CA SER A 162 -22.87 36.10 52.33
C SER A 162 -23.11 35.96 50.83
N GLY A 163 -22.19 36.49 50.05
CA GLY A 163 -22.17 36.24 48.62
C GLY A 163 -21.76 34.81 48.29
N THR A 164 -22.52 34.12 47.49
CA THR A 164 -22.20 32.77 46.99
C THR A 164 -21.92 32.79 45.50
N ALA A 165 -21.08 31.86 45.03
CA ALA A 165 -20.85 31.75 43.61
C ALA A 165 -22.15 31.34 42.90
N PRO A 166 -22.44 31.88 41.74
CA PRO A 166 -23.54 31.41 40.92
C PRO A 166 -23.27 29.94 40.53
N LEU A 167 -24.28 29.09 40.64
CA LEU A 167 -24.21 27.69 40.30
C LEU A 167 -24.02 27.58 38.78
N PRO A 168 -23.03 26.79 38.31
CA PRO A 168 -22.97 26.48 36.91
C PRO A 168 -24.16 25.60 36.51
N THR A 169 -24.46 25.53 35.22
CA THR A 169 -25.53 24.65 34.71
C THR A 169 -24.96 23.62 33.74
N ALA A 170 -25.52 22.42 33.78
CA ALA A 170 -25.29 21.37 32.83
C ALA A 170 -26.63 20.94 32.23
N THR A 171 -26.67 20.71 30.91
CA THR A 171 -27.86 20.31 30.15
C THR A 171 -27.69 18.92 29.57
N ALA A 172 -28.74 18.12 29.58
CA ALA A 172 -28.75 16.79 28.98
C ALA A 172 -28.56 16.87 27.47
N THR A 173 -27.85 15.92 26.93
CA THR A 173 -27.57 15.82 25.49
C THR A 173 -27.50 14.38 25.03
N THR A 174 -27.34 14.16 23.73
CA THR A 174 -27.24 12.83 23.11
C THR A 174 -26.00 12.72 22.26
N MET A 175 -25.47 11.52 22.11
CA MET A 175 -24.41 11.19 21.15
C MET A 175 -24.65 9.85 20.49
N THR A 176 -24.31 9.75 19.20
CA THR A 176 -24.29 8.49 18.46
C THR A 176 -22.85 8.06 18.21
N VAL A 177 -22.53 6.81 18.53
CA VAL A 177 -21.18 6.28 18.50
C VAL A 177 -21.19 4.97 17.73
N GLN A 178 -20.19 4.74 16.89
CA GLN A 178 -20.02 3.44 16.23
C GLN A 178 -19.37 2.43 17.19
N ALA A 179 -19.75 1.17 17.07
CA ALA A 179 -19.21 0.07 17.86
C ALA A 179 -17.67 0.10 17.93
N SER A 180 -17.12 -0.04 19.14
CA SER A 180 -15.67 -0.03 19.46
C SER A 180 -14.90 1.21 18.95
N THR A 181 -15.58 2.29 18.62
CA THR A 181 -14.96 3.52 18.11
C THR A 181 -15.01 4.60 19.18
N PRO A 182 -13.87 5.03 19.74
CA PRO A 182 -13.85 6.18 20.66
C PRO A 182 -14.38 7.42 19.98
N THR A 183 -15.36 8.07 20.59
CA THR A 183 -15.98 9.30 20.05
C THR A 183 -15.94 10.38 21.11
N THR A 184 -15.49 11.57 20.74
CA THR A 184 -15.37 12.72 21.63
C THR A 184 -16.54 13.67 21.44
N LEU A 185 -17.24 14.00 22.53
CA LEU A 185 -18.27 15.02 22.59
C LEU A 185 -17.70 16.26 23.30
N ASP A 186 -17.82 17.42 22.66
CA ASP A 186 -17.50 18.69 23.31
C ASP A 186 -18.74 19.22 24.02
N LEU A 187 -18.67 19.28 25.35
CA LEU A 187 -19.78 19.76 26.19
C LEU A 187 -19.80 21.27 26.35
N ALA A 188 -18.90 22.02 25.75
CA ALA A 188 -18.85 23.49 25.88
C ALA A 188 -20.16 24.18 25.51
N GLY A 189 -20.94 23.64 24.55
CA GLY A 189 -22.27 24.15 24.19
C GLY A 189 -23.41 23.75 25.13
N PHE A 190 -23.16 22.84 26.08
CA PHE A 190 -24.16 22.27 27.00
C PHE A 190 -23.93 22.65 28.46
N ILE A 191 -22.98 23.53 28.69
CA ILE A 191 -22.60 24.00 30.02
C ILE A 191 -22.58 25.52 30.07
N SER A 192 -22.96 26.10 31.20
CA SER A 192 -22.80 27.54 31.42
C SER A 192 -22.41 27.81 32.89
N GLY A 193 -21.82 28.97 33.13
CA GLY A 193 -21.36 29.41 34.43
C GLY A 193 -20.24 30.42 34.32
N THR A 194 -19.91 31.07 35.43
CA THR A 194 -18.78 32.00 35.57
C THR A 194 -17.53 31.30 36.04
N GLY A 195 -16.36 31.72 35.58
CA GLY A 195 -15.08 31.12 35.95
C GLY A 195 -14.63 30.02 34.98
N THR A 196 -13.54 29.32 35.29
CA THR A 196 -13.03 28.20 34.51
C THR A 196 -13.91 26.97 34.73
N LEU A 197 -14.64 26.56 33.70
CA LEU A 197 -15.52 25.39 33.80
C LEU A 197 -14.74 24.10 33.53
N SER A 198 -14.95 23.09 34.38
CA SER A 198 -14.46 21.74 34.25
C SER A 198 -15.58 20.74 34.38
N VAL A 199 -15.54 19.67 33.62
CA VAL A 199 -16.53 18.58 33.62
C VAL A 199 -16.03 17.42 34.47
N ARG A 200 -16.93 16.75 35.17
CA ARG A 200 -16.66 15.53 35.91
C ARG A 200 -17.77 14.51 35.71
N ILE A 201 -17.42 13.24 35.54
CA ILE A 201 -18.41 12.15 35.43
C ILE A 201 -18.91 11.80 36.85
N THR A 202 -20.23 11.79 37.03
CA THR A 202 -20.90 11.44 38.28
C THR A 202 -21.45 10.03 38.27
N ALA A 203 -21.90 9.54 37.13
CA ALA A 203 -22.28 8.15 36.89
C ALA A 203 -21.60 7.64 35.65
N ALA A 204 -20.80 6.59 35.79
CA ALA A 204 -20.11 5.95 34.67
C ALA A 204 -21.11 5.20 33.77
N PRO A 205 -20.82 5.07 32.44
CA PRO A 205 -21.64 4.27 31.55
C PRO A 205 -21.49 2.78 31.91
N THR A 206 -22.52 1.99 31.60
CA THR A 206 -22.55 0.53 31.92
C THR A 206 -21.90 -0.33 30.82
N HIS A 207 -21.88 0.15 29.61
CA HIS A 207 -21.40 -0.61 28.43
C HIS A 207 -20.24 0.09 27.70
N GLY A 208 -19.46 0.87 28.44
CA GLY A 208 -18.31 1.58 27.89
C GLY A 208 -17.49 2.29 28.98
N VAL A 209 -16.58 3.12 28.51
CA VAL A 209 -15.75 3.98 29.36
C VAL A 209 -15.87 5.42 28.87
N ALA A 210 -16.17 6.36 29.80
CA ALA A 210 -16.17 7.80 29.52
C ALA A 210 -14.96 8.44 30.21
N THR A 211 -14.12 9.15 29.48
CA THR A 211 -12.95 9.87 29.97
C THR A 211 -13.09 11.36 29.72
N VAL A 212 -12.65 12.21 30.65
CA VAL A 212 -12.82 13.66 30.58
C VAL A 212 -11.47 14.33 30.34
N SER A 213 -11.48 15.35 29.48
CA SER A 213 -10.36 16.25 29.24
C SER A 213 -10.89 17.69 29.07
N GLY A 214 -10.84 18.49 30.16
CA GLY A 214 -11.42 19.84 30.18
C GLY A 214 -12.95 19.80 30.05
N THR A 215 -13.49 20.33 28.95
CA THR A 215 -14.93 20.30 28.60
C THR A 215 -15.30 19.16 27.67
N ARG A 216 -14.33 18.32 27.27
CA ARG A 216 -14.54 17.24 26.33
C ARG A 216 -14.64 15.90 27.04
N VAL A 217 -15.59 15.08 26.62
CA VAL A 217 -15.76 13.71 27.08
C VAL A 217 -15.58 12.76 25.91
N THR A 218 -14.63 11.82 26.03
CA THR A 218 -14.46 10.73 25.06
C THR A 218 -15.13 9.48 25.60
N TYR A 219 -16.16 9.02 24.92
CA TYR A 219 -16.81 7.75 25.21
C TYR A 219 -16.27 6.65 24.30
N THR A 220 -15.86 5.54 24.89
CA THR A 220 -15.41 4.33 24.19
C THR A 220 -16.35 3.18 24.52
N PRO A 221 -17.14 2.67 23.57
CA PRO A 221 -18.02 1.52 23.78
C PRO A 221 -17.23 0.27 24.19
N ALA A 222 -17.82 -0.59 25.00
CA ALA A 222 -17.30 -1.94 25.23
C ALA A 222 -17.24 -2.72 23.91
N ALA A 223 -16.30 -3.66 23.80
CA ALA A 223 -16.12 -4.46 22.59
C ALA A 223 -17.44 -5.19 22.21
N ASN A 224 -17.84 -5.09 20.95
CA ASN A 224 -19.04 -5.71 20.39
C ASN A 224 -20.39 -5.23 20.99
N TYR A 225 -20.42 -4.21 21.83
CA TYR A 225 -21.67 -3.68 22.36
C TYR A 225 -22.41 -2.87 21.28
N LEU A 226 -23.72 -3.10 21.21
CA LEU A 226 -24.68 -2.35 20.39
C LEU A 226 -25.92 -2.03 21.24
N GLY A 227 -26.45 -0.83 21.11
CA GLY A 227 -27.64 -0.41 21.84
C GLY A 227 -27.43 0.87 22.66
N PRO A 228 -28.40 1.19 23.56
CA PRO A 228 -28.37 2.40 24.39
C PRO A 228 -27.43 2.25 25.57
N ASP A 229 -26.72 3.30 25.90
CA ASP A 229 -25.94 3.48 27.13
C ASP A 229 -26.12 4.93 27.62
N ALA A 230 -25.66 5.25 28.78
CA ALA A 230 -25.72 6.62 29.30
C ALA A 230 -24.65 6.85 30.38
N PHE A 231 -24.23 8.09 30.50
CA PHE A 231 -23.42 8.55 31.63
C PHE A 231 -23.91 9.91 32.08
N SER A 232 -23.66 10.24 33.35
CA SER A 232 -24.01 11.54 33.91
C SER A 232 -22.77 12.38 34.18
N TYR A 233 -22.91 13.68 34.00
CA TYR A 233 -21.82 14.60 34.26
C TYR A 233 -22.29 15.81 35.03
N GLU A 234 -21.40 16.44 35.79
CA GLU A 234 -21.57 17.72 36.44
C GLU A 234 -20.49 18.70 35.99
N VAL A 235 -20.74 19.97 36.20
CA VAL A 235 -19.82 21.06 35.86
C VAL A 235 -19.38 21.76 37.16
N PHE A 236 -18.10 21.95 37.30
CA PHE A 236 -17.48 22.68 38.41
C PHE A 236 -16.84 23.96 37.87
N ASN A 237 -17.15 25.11 38.53
CA ASN A 237 -16.63 26.43 38.13
C ASN A 237 -15.49 26.94 39.02
N GLY A 238 -14.86 26.08 39.79
CA GLY A 238 -13.82 26.41 40.77
C GLY A 238 -14.37 26.64 42.18
N VAL A 239 -15.68 26.86 42.36
CA VAL A 239 -16.32 27.16 43.64
C VAL A 239 -17.57 26.30 43.90
N ALA A 240 -18.40 26.12 42.89
CA ALA A 240 -19.68 25.40 42.99
C ALA A 240 -19.86 24.38 41.84
N THR A 241 -20.64 23.34 42.09
CA THR A 241 -21.02 22.30 41.13
C THR A 241 -22.46 22.45 40.67
N SER A 242 -22.71 22.09 39.40
CA SER A 242 -24.07 22.02 38.84
C SER A 242 -24.84 20.80 39.35
N SER A 243 -26.14 20.76 39.13
CA SER A 243 -26.91 19.51 39.14
C SER A 243 -26.37 18.58 38.03
N PRO A 244 -26.37 17.23 38.22
CA PRO A 244 -25.98 16.28 37.21
C PRO A 244 -26.89 16.33 35.97
N ALA A 245 -26.26 16.22 34.77
CA ALA A 245 -26.96 16.11 33.50
C ALA A 245 -26.59 14.78 32.82
N VAL A 246 -27.53 14.23 32.04
CA VAL A 246 -27.34 12.93 31.39
C VAL A 246 -26.91 13.12 29.95
N VAL A 247 -25.89 12.36 29.54
CA VAL A 247 -25.57 12.13 28.11
C VAL A 247 -26.11 10.75 27.74
N SER A 248 -27.13 10.74 26.88
CA SER A 248 -27.66 9.49 26.31
C SER A 248 -26.81 9.08 25.12
N VAL A 249 -26.26 7.88 25.15
CA VAL A 249 -25.41 7.32 24.12
C VAL A 249 -26.18 6.27 23.33
N THR A 250 -26.09 6.29 22.01
CA THR A 250 -26.59 5.22 21.16
C THR A 250 -25.42 4.62 20.38
N VAL A 251 -25.07 3.37 20.70
CA VAL A 251 -24.02 2.64 19.99
C VAL A 251 -24.60 1.92 18.78
N VAL A 252 -24.19 2.31 17.58
CA VAL A 252 -24.66 1.76 16.31
C VAL A 252 -23.61 0.86 15.68
N PRO A 253 -24.01 -0.12 14.83
CA PRO A 253 -23.05 -0.90 14.05
C PRO A 253 -22.14 -0.01 13.20
N ARG A 254 -20.91 -0.45 12.96
CA ARG A 254 -20.07 0.15 11.92
C ARG A 254 -20.69 -0.09 10.54
N PRO A 255 -20.40 0.75 9.53
CA PRO A 255 -20.85 0.54 8.17
C PRO A 255 -20.53 -0.88 7.69
N ASP A 256 -21.40 -1.46 6.87
CA ASP A 256 -21.15 -2.77 6.27
C ASP A 256 -20.00 -2.66 5.25
N PRO A 257 -18.82 -3.26 5.51
CA PRO A 257 -17.70 -3.18 4.59
C PRO A 257 -17.92 -3.97 3.30
N SER A 258 -18.91 -4.87 3.26
CA SER A 258 -19.24 -5.59 2.02
C SER A 258 -19.96 -4.72 0.99
N ALA A 259 -20.43 -3.53 1.38
CA ALA A 259 -20.99 -2.52 0.50
C ALA A 259 -19.93 -1.52 -0.02
N ASP A 260 -18.70 -1.56 0.50
CA ASP A 260 -17.60 -0.70 0.03
C ASP A 260 -17.07 -1.19 -1.31
N ALA A 261 -17.14 -0.35 -2.34
CA ALA A 261 -16.73 -0.69 -3.70
C ALA A 261 -15.23 -1.07 -3.80
N ASN A 262 -14.35 -0.51 -2.95
CA ASN A 262 -12.94 -0.87 -2.91
C ASN A 262 -12.71 -2.23 -2.24
N VAL A 263 -13.48 -2.56 -1.21
CA VAL A 263 -13.44 -3.90 -0.59
C VAL A 263 -13.88 -4.97 -1.59
N VAL A 264 -15.01 -4.74 -2.26
CA VAL A 264 -15.49 -5.65 -3.31
C VAL A 264 -14.51 -5.72 -4.47
N GLY A 265 -13.97 -4.56 -4.91
CA GLY A 265 -12.95 -4.47 -5.95
C GLY A 265 -11.70 -5.25 -5.60
N LEU A 266 -11.19 -5.15 -4.36
CA LEU A 266 -10.03 -5.88 -3.88
C LEU A 266 -10.25 -7.40 -3.88
N LEU A 267 -11.38 -7.87 -3.37
CA LEU A 267 -11.73 -9.29 -3.36
C LEU A 267 -11.83 -9.87 -4.78
N ARG A 268 -12.45 -9.11 -5.69
CA ARG A 268 -12.51 -9.46 -7.12
C ARG A 268 -11.14 -9.48 -7.76
N ALA A 269 -10.32 -8.46 -7.52
CA ALA A 269 -8.96 -8.38 -8.06
C ALA A 269 -8.15 -9.63 -7.67
N GLN A 270 -8.16 -10.04 -6.40
CA GLN A 270 -7.46 -11.23 -5.93
C GLN A 270 -7.99 -12.52 -6.57
N ALA A 271 -9.31 -12.70 -6.63
CA ALA A 271 -9.94 -13.87 -7.24
C ALA A 271 -9.62 -13.97 -8.75
N GLN A 272 -9.71 -12.84 -9.46
CA GLN A 272 -9.41 -12.80 -10.89
C GLN A 272 -7.92 -12.99 -11.18
N THR A 273 -7.02 -12.46 -10.35
CA THR A 273 -5.58 -12.69 -10.47
C THR A 273 -5.23 -14.16 -10.32
N ALA A 274 -5.80 -14.87 -9.33
CA ALA A 274 -5.61 -16.31 -9.19
C ALA A 274 -6.04 -17.05 -10.47
N ARG A 275 -7.18 -16.70 -11.05
CA ARG A 275 -7.65 -17.24 -12.33
C ARG A 275 -6.77 -16.87 -13.53
N ARG A 276 -6.21 -15.67 -13.57
CA ARG A 276 -5.28 -15.25 -14.63
C ARG A 276 -3.98 -16.05 -14.56
N PHE A 277 -3.46 -16.31 -13.36
CA PHE A 277 -2.26 -17.14 -13.20
C PHE A 277 -2.45 -18.55 -13.73
N SER A 278 -3.53 -19.25 -13.34
CA SER A 278 -3.82 -20.59 -13.90
C SER A 278 -3.99 -20.56 -15.41
N ARG A 279 -4.71 -19.59 -15.95
CA ARG A 279 -4.93 -19.46 -17.40
C ARG A 279 -3.64 -19.18 -18.16
N ALA A 280 -2.77 -18.32 -17.63
CA ALA A 280 -1.46 -18.02 -18.22
C ALA A 280 -0.59 -19.27 -18.28
N GLN A 281 -0.53 -20.05 -17.20
CA GLN A 281 0.19 -21.31 -17.17
C GLN A 281 -0.40 -22.33 -18.16
N ILE A 282 -1.71 -22.58 -18.10
CA ILE A 282 -2.40 -23.49 -19.03
C ILE A 282 -2.10 -23.07 -20.48
N SER A 283 -2.15 -21.78 -20.81
CA SER A 283 -1.90 -21.29 -22.17
C SER A 283 -0.46 -21.55 -22.63
N ASN A 284 0.54 -21.35 -21.76
CA ASN A 284 1.95 -21.62 -22.11
C ASN A 284 2.19 -23.11 -22.37
N PHE A 285 1.72 -23.98 -21.45
CA PHE A 285 1.87 -25.43 -21.63
C PHE A 285 1.07 -25.97 -22.82
N GLN A 286 -0.10 -25.39 -23.08
CA GLN A 286 -0.94 -25.76 -24.22
C GLN A 286 -0.25 -25.49 -25.55
N GLY A 287 0.38 -24.31 -25.70
CA GLY A 287 1.18 -24.01 -26.89
C GLY A 287 2.32 -25.01 -27.07
N ARG A 288 2.93 -25.49 -25.97
CA ARG A 288 3.93 -26.56 -26.05
C ARG A 288 3.30 -27.88 -26.49
N MET A 289 2.21 -28.34 -25.87
CA MET A 289 1.55 -29.61 -26.22
C MET A 289 1.11 -29.63 -27.69
N GLU A 290 0.52 -28.56 -28.18
CA GLU A 290 0.20 -28.41 -29.63
C GLU A 290 1.43 -28.57 -30.52
N SER A 291 2.60 -28.07 -30.10
CA SER A 291 3.85 -28.25 -30.84
C SER A 291 4.41 -29.67 -30.80
N LEU A 292 3.88 -30.51 -29.87
CA LEU A 292 4.24 -31.92 -29.74
C LEU A 292 3.38 -32.83 -30.63
N HIS A 293 2.32 -32.33 -31.26
CA HIS A 293 1.50 -33.13 -32.14
C HIS A 293 2.30 -33.64 -33.35
N ARG A 294 2.13 -34.92 -33.68
CA ARG A 294 2.79 -35.56 -34.78
C ARG A 294 2.07 -35.22 -36.11
N GLY A 295 2.83 -34.86 -37.11
CA GLY A 295 2.26 -34.85 -38.43
C GLY A 295 2.12 -36.26 -38.93
N GLY A 296 0.92 -36.64 -39.39
CA GLY A 296 0.74 -37.89 -40.14
C GLY A 296 1.69 -37.87 -41.34
N GLY A 297 2.56 -38.89 -41.39
CA GLY A 297 3.53 -39.03 -42.50
C GLY A 297 2.86 -39.23 -43.84
N ALA A 298 2.54 -38.16 -44.53
CA ALA A 298 2.51 -38.20 -46.00
C ALA A 298 3.88 -37.66 -46.43
N ALA A 299 4.76 -38.60 -46.77
CA ALA A 299 5.99 -38.28 -47.48
C ALA A 299 5.64 -37.46 -48.74
N ILE A 300 5.94 -36.19 -48.72
CA ILE A 300 6.05 -35.42 -49.98
C ILE A 300 7.38 -35.90 -50.58
N ALA A 301 7.33 -37.01 -51.29
CA ALA A 301 8.33 -37.44 -52.21
C ALA A 301 8.17 -36.54 -53.48
N GLY A 302 9.00 -35.54 -53.59
CA GLY A 302 9.00 -34.76 -54.82
C GLY A 302 9.62 -33.38 -54.62
N ALA A 303 10.88 -33.31 -55.03
CA ALA A 303 11.75 -32.19 -55.34
C ALA A 303 12.99 -32.05 -54.47
N ALA A 304 13.89 -33.04 -54.59
CA ALA A 304 15.28 -32.82 -54.25
C ALA A 304 15.97 -32.17 -55.46
N GLY A 305 15.90 -30.85 -55.52
CA GLY A 305 16.78 -30.04 -56.35
C GLY A 305 17.81 -29.35 -55.44
N PHE A 306 18.90 -30.05 -55.16
CA PHE A 306 20.03 -29.47 -54.45
C PHE A 306 20.83 -28.60 -55.40
N ALA A 307 20.63 -27.29 -55.38
CA ALA A 307 21.66 -26.37 -55.79
C ALA A 307 22.70 -26.29 -54.65
N SER A 308 23.86 -26.88 -54.88
CA SER A 308 25.03 -26.79 -54.04
C SER A 308 25.49 -25.36 -53.93
N ALA A 309 25.27 -24.69 -52.82
CA ALA A 309 25.94 -23.43 -52.51
C ALA A 309 27.43 -23.71 -52.24
N ARG A 310 28.23 -23.75 -53.25
CA ARG A 310 29.67 -23.54 -53.19
C ARG A 310 29.89 -22.03 -53.11
N GLY A 311 30.27 -21.55 -51.93
CA GLY A 311 30.61 -20.14 -51.79
C GLY A 311 30.76 -19.57 -50.41
N MET A 312 30.71 -20.36 -49.34
CA MET A 312 30.88 -19.82 -47.99
C MET A 312 31.86 -20.62 -47.11
N ASN A 313 32.90 -21.23 -47.71
CA ASN A 313 33.84 -22.05 -46.97
C ASN A 313 35.05 -21.30 -46.37
N ASP A 314 35.19 -20.00 -46.56
CA ASP A 314 36.31 -19.24 -46.00
C ASP A 314 35.96 -18.36 -44.76
N ALA A 315 34.73 -18.35 -44.32
CA ALA A 315 34.36 -17.69 -43.05
C ALA A 315 34.63 -18.55 -41.81
N ASN A 316 35.39 -19.64 -41.93
CA ASN A 316 35.66 -20.62 -40.88
C ASN A 316 36.92 -20.31 -40.05
N ARG A 317 37.43 -19.08 -40.10
CA ARG A 317 38.38 -18.61 -39.09
C ARG A 317 37.54 -18.04 -37.95
N GLN A 318 37.61 -18.70 -36.79
CA GLN A 318 36.99 -18.28 -35.58
C GLN A 318 37.17 -16.76 -35.42
N PRO A 319 36.11 -15.96 -35.33
CA PRO A 319 36.22 -14.67 -34.66
C PRO A 319 36.73 -14.99 -33.26
N ALA A 320 37.85 -14.43 -32.88
CA ALA A 320 38.37 -14.53 -31.57
C ALA A 320 37.25 -14.33 -30.59
N ARG A 321 37.16 -15.20 -29.61
CA ARG A 321 36.21 -15.10 -28.49
C ARG A 321 36.21 -13.64 -28.09
N MET A 322 35.05 -13.00 -27.98
CA MET A 322 34.95 -11.78 -27.21
C MET A 322 35.17 -12.15 -25.75
N PRO A 323 36.37 -11.96 -25.21
CA PRO A 323 36.61 -12.09 -23.80
C PRO A 323 36.04 -10.87 -23.14
N GLY A 324 35.48 -10.99 -22.05
CA GLY A 324 35.32 -9.87 -21.21
C GLY A 324 34.02 -9.26 -20.97
N GLU A 325 33.06 -10.06 -20.92
CA GLU A 325 31.85 -9.62 -20.30
C GLU A 325 31.38 -10.59 -19.22
N SER A 326 32.32 -11.24 -18.57
CA SER A 326 32.11 -12.06 -17.40
C SER A 326 32.48 -11.23 -16.17
N GLY A 327 31.50 -10.82 -15.51
CA GLY A 327 31.58 -10.17 -14.22
C GLY A 327 30.23 -9.59 -13.85
N PRO A 328 29.77 -9.79 -12.65
CA PRO A 328 28.47 -9.26 -12.22
C PRO A 328 28.55 -7.75 -12.10
N LEU A 329 28.25 -7.07 -13.17
CA LEU A 329 28.02 -5.65 -13.17
C LEU A 329 26.63 -5.37 -12.69
N ARG A 330 26.55 -5.12 -11.42
CA ARG A 330 25.32 -4.95 -10.69
C ARG A 330 25.25 -3.61 -10.03
N GLU A 331 25.08 -2.62 -10.85
CA GLU A 331 24.41 -1.42 -10.41
C GLU A 331 22.91 -1.63 -10.50
N ALA A 332 22.18 -1.03 -9.58
CA ALA A 332 20.74 -0.98 -9.69
C ALA A 332 20.36 -0.59 -11.13
N GLY A 333 19.97 -1.56 -11.92
CA GLY A 333 19.55 -1.30 -13.27
C GLY A 333 20.35 -1.94 -14.41
N PHE A 334 21.51 -2.56 -14.21
CA PHE A 334 22.30 -3.02 -15.34
C PHE A 334 22.65 -4.51 -15.25
N LEU A 335 22.02 -5.31 -16.10
CA LEU A 335 22.61 -6.59 -16.49
C LEU A 335 23.92 -6.30 -17.22
N PRO A 336 24.98 -7.10 -17.02
CA PRO A 336 26.15 -7.03 -17.85
C PRO A 336 25.71 -7.30 -19.29
N ALA A 337 26.03 -6.41 -20.19
CA ALA A 337 25.92 -6.67 -21.62
C ALA A 337 26.73 -7.92 -22.04
N SER A 338 27.55 -8.42 -21.11
CA SER A 338 28.34 -9.64 -21.20
C SER A 338 27.56 -10.89 -21.52
N PHE A 339 26.42 -11.07 -20.88
CA PHE A 339 25.62 -12.25 -21.18
C PHE A 339 25.08 -12.18 -22.62
N ALA A 340 24.72 -10.99 -23.09
CA ALA A 340 24.21 -10.83 -24.44
C ALA A 340 25.30 -10.90 -25.52
N SER A 341 26.48 -10.32 -25.33
CA SER A 341 27.53 -10.35 -26.36
C SER A 341 28.28 -11.67 -26.38
N THR A 342 28.50 -12.28 -25.22
CA THR A 342 29.09 -13.63 -25.17
C THR A 342 28.10 -14.72 -25.67
N LEU A 343 26.80 -14.54 -25.49
CA LEU A 343 25.79 -15.34 -26.13
C LEU A 343 25.83 -15.17 -27.67
N LEU A 344 26.12 -13.98 -28.15
CA LEU A 344 26.17 -13.66 -29.56
C LEU A 344 27.44 -14.12 -30.28
N SER A 345 28.58 -14.27 -29.60
CA SER A 345 29.84 -14.73 -30.20
C SER A 345 29.96 -16.26 -30.40
N ALA A 346 29.12 -17.06 -29.72
CA ALA A 346 29.19 -18.53 -29.79
C ALA A 346 28.47 -19.15 -31.02
N ALA A 347 27.89 -18.34 -31.91
CA ALA A 347 27.17 -18.83 -33.10
C ALA A 347 28.07 -19.16 -34.29
N THR A 348 29.35 -19.38 -34.08
CA THR A 348 30.19 -19.92 -35.14
C THR A 348 30.21 -21.45 -35.13
N THR A 349 29.44 -21.98 -36.04
CA THR A 349 29.28 -23.39 -36.41
C THR A 349 30.60 -24.09 -36.53
N ARG A 350 30.90 -25.06 -35.70
CA ARG A 350 31.80 -26.13 -36.07
C ARG A 350 31.03 -27.11 -36.91
N THR A 351 31.13 -27.00 -38.20
CA THR A 351 30.93 -28.15 -39.12
C THR A 351 32.06 -29.15 -38.82
N LEU A 352 31.78 -30.18 -38.06
CA LEU A 352 32.59 -31.39 -38.06
C LEU A 352 32.39 -32.09 -39.40
N ASN A 353 33.37 -31.97 -40.29
CA ASN A 353 33.52 -32.86 -41.44
C ASN A 353 33.85 -34.26 -40.90
N LEU A 354 32.85 -35.15 -40.88
CA LEU A 354 33.04 -36.55 -40.87
C LEU A 354 32.92 -37.04 -42.32
N SER A 355 34.06 -36.96 -43.02
CA SER A 355 34.25 -37.75 -44.23
C SER A 355 34.68 -39.14 -43.81
N GLY A 356 33.99 -40.13 -44.28
CA GLY A 356 34.50 -41.50 -44.36
C GLY A 356 33.61 -42.58 -43.73
N GLY A 357 32.99 -43.39 -44.56
CA GLY A 357 32.41 -44.67 -44.14
C GLY A 357 31.11 -45.02 -44.82
N SER A 358 31.21 -45.63 -45.95
CA SER A 358 30.10 -46.27 -46.70
C SER A 358 29.36 -47.31 -45.92
N ASP A 359 28.08 -47.44 -46.31
CA ASP A 359 27.24 -48.65 -46.34
C ASP A 359 26.86 -49.32 -45.00
N ARG A 360 25.60 -49.16 -44.67
CA ARG A 360 24.65 -50.29 -44.64
C ARG A 360 23.24 -49.80 -44.26
N ALA A 361 22.37 -50.04 -45.24
CA ALA A 361 20.93 -50.05 -44.97
C ALA A 361 20.61 -51.14 -43.92
N GLY A 362 20.15 -50.71 -42.76
CA GLY A 362 19.62 -51.56 -41.74
C GLY A 362 18.50 -50.76 -41.05
N ALA A 363 17.28 -51.02 -41.47
CA ALA A 363 16.10 -50.50 -40.77
C ALA A 363 16.05 -51.12 -39.37
N SER A 364 16.47 -50.38 -38.37
CA SER A 364 16.11 -50.65 -36.98
C SER A 364 15.15 -49.54 -36.52
N SER A 365 13.86 -49.83 -36.54
CA SER A 365 12.80 -49.12 -35.91
C SER A 365 12.92 -49.20 -34.37
N GLY A 366 13.85 -48.46 -33.79
CA GLY A 366 13.89 -48.19 -32.36
C GLY A 366 13.17 -46.86 -32.07
N PRO A 367 12.52 -46.70 -30.91
CA PRO A 367 11.83 -45.47 -30.57
C PRO A 367 12.86 -44.34 -30.53
N GLN A 368 12.74 -43.39 -31.47
CA GLN A 368 13.58 -42.19 -31.50
C GLN A 368 13.11 -41.25 -30.40
N GLY A 369 13.60 -41.42 -29.18
CA GLY A 369 13.27 -40.57 -28.02
C GLY A 369 14.06 -39.28 -28.06
N GLY A 370 13.50 -38.22 -28.66
CA GLY A 370 14.05 -36.87 -28.56
C GLY A 370 13.66 -36.19 -27.26
N THR A 371 14.57 -35.39 -26.67
CA THR A 371 14.33 -34.58 -25.47
C THR A 371 14.27 -33.10 -25.89
N GLY A 372 13.13 -32.46 -25.65
CA GLY A 372 12.92 -31.05 -25.95
C GLY A 372 13.05 -30.13 -24.72
N LEU A 373 13.65 -28.98 -24.90
CA LEU A 373 13.64 -27.87 -23.95
C LEU A 373 12.85 -26.71 -24.54
N TRP A 374 12.03 -26.04 -23.70
CA TRP A 374 11.27 -24.90 -24.15
C TRP A 374 11.13 -23.85 -23.04
N ILE A 375 10.94 -22.61 -23.48
CA ILE A 375 10.56 -21.48 -22.65
C ILE A 375 9.43 -20.73 -23.33
N GLY A 376 8.41 -20.34 -22.58
CA GLY A 376 7.29 -19.55 -23.08
C GLY A 376 6.96 -18.43 -22.13
N GLY A 377 6.58 -17.29 -22.67
CA GLY A 377 6.13 -16.10 -21.94
C GLY A 377 4.75 -15.67 -22.40
N ASN A 378 3.97 -15.15 -21.47
CA ASN A 378 2.63 -14.64 -21.70
C ASN A 378 2.50 -13.27 -21.02
N LEU A 379 2.08 -12.25 -21.77
CA LEU A 379 1.75 -10.92 -21.28
C LEU A 379 0.26 -10.72 -21.47
N ASN A 380 -0.48 -10.57 -20.38
CA ASN A 380 -1.91 -10.25 -20.40
C ASN A 380 -2.14 -8.86 -19.85
N PHE A 381 -2.97 -8.09 -20.52
CA PHE A 381 -3.39 -6.78 -20.03
C PHE A 381 -4.87 -6.55 -20.36
N GLY A 382 -5.53 -5.84 -19.48
CA GLY A 382 -6.96 -5.62 -19.65
C GLY A 382 -7.55 -4.69 -18.62
N SER A 383 -8.83 -4.45 -18.77
CA SER A 383 -9.59 -3.61 -17.86
C SER A 383 -10.99 -4.17 -17.66
N ARG A 384 -11.55 -3.83 -16.54
CA ARG A 384 -12.96 -4.02 -16.21
C ARG A 384 -13.53 -2.68 -15.77
N ASP A 385 -14.67 -2.31 -16.33
CA ASP A 385 -15.35 -1.07 -15.97
C ASP A 385 -15.99 -1.17 -14.58
N GLN A 386 -16.18 -0.03 -13.94
CA GLN A 386 -16.88 0.08 -12.67
C GLN A 386 -18.33 -0.42 -12.79
N THR A 387 -18.79 -1.07 -11.74
CA THR A 387 -20.21 -1.47 -11.57
C THR A 387 -20.82 -0.78 -10.36
N SER A 388 -22.11 -0.94 -10.11
CA SER A 388 -22.78 -0.36 -8.94
C SER A 388 -22.20 -0.80 -7.61
N ASP A 389 -21.59 -1.98 -7.56
CA ASP A 389 -21.13 -2.68 -6.36
C ASP A 389 -19.60 -2.88 -6.31
N SER A 390 -18.85 -2.47 -7.33
CA SER A 390 -17.41 -2.70 -7.40
C SER A 390 -16.68 -1.60 -8.15
N SER A 391 -15.54 -1.17 -7.64
CA SER A 391 -14.60 -0.29 -8.34
C SER A 391 -14.10 -0.91 -9.65
N SER A 392 -13.69 -0.05 -10.60
CA SER A 392 -13.04 -0.48 -11.85
C SER A 392 -11.73 -1.21 -11.55
N LEU A 393 -11.35 -2.13 -12.45
CA LEU A 393 -10.07 -2.84 -12.37
C LEU A 393 -9.27 -2.60 -13.64
N ARG A 394 -7.98 -2.33 -13.51
CA ARG A 394 -7.01 -2.34 -14.61
C ARG A 394 -5.87 -3.27 -14.23
N PHE A 395 -5.53 -4.21 -15.09
CA PHE A 395 -4.54 -5.22 -14.74
C PHE A 395 -3.50 -5.44 -15.84
N SER A 396 -2.31 -5.82 -15.39
CA SER A 396 -1.24 -6.37 -16.22
C SER A 396 -0.70 -7.62 -15.55
N THR A 397 -0.71 -8.74 -16.28
CA THR A 397 -0.20 -10.02 -15.81
C THR A 397 0.89 -10.47 -16.76
N ASP A 398 2.09 -10.71 -16.28
CA ASP A 398 3.18 -11.33 -17.01
C ASP A 398 3.51 -12.70 -16.41
N GLY A 399 3.83 -13.66 -17.26
CA GLY A 399 4.19 -15.00 -16.83
C GLY A 399 5.19 -15.65 -17.76
N VAL A 400 6.11 -16.40 -17.20
CA VAL A 400 7.07 -17.22 -17.91
C VAL A 400 6.96 -18.67 -17.46
N SER A 401 7.10 -19.60 -18.39
CA SER A 401 7.15 -21.01 -18.12
C SER A 401 8.35 -21.64 -18.84
N VAL A 402 9.00 -22.57 -18.20
CA VAL A 402 10.10 -23.34 -18.77
C VAL A 402 9.82 -24.82 -18.54
N GLY A 403 10.12 -25.65 -19.51
CA GLY A 403 9.89 -27.08 -19.36
C GLY A 403 10.79 -27.94 -20.23
N ILE A 404 10.87 -29.18 -19.81
CA ILE A 404 11.56 -30.25 -20.53
C ILE A 404 10.57 -31.39 -20.79
N ASP A 405 10.61 -31.93 -21.99
CA ASP A 405 9.75 -33.05 -22.37
C ASP A 405 10.54 -34.10 -23.14
N ARG A 406 10.02 -35.28 -23.10
CA ARG A 406 10.58 -36.40 -23.83
C ARG A 406 9.49 -37.19 -24.55
N ARG A 407 9.78 -37.57 -25.75
CA ARG A 407 8.95 -38.48 -26.53
C ARG A 407 9.29 -39.93 -26.16
N PHE A 408 8.37 -40.63 -25.53
CA PHE A 408 8.49 -42.00 -25.08
C PHE A 408 8.11 -43.02 -26.18
N SER A 409 7.22 -42.64 -27.06
CA SER A 409 6.83 -43.41 -28.22
C SER A 409 6.43 -42.47 -29.36
N ASP A 410 6.15 -43.02 -30.51
CA ASP A 410 5.61 -42.24 -31.64
C ASP A 410 4.31 -41.51 -31.33
N ARG A 411 3.58 -41.96 -30.29
CA ARG A 411 2.26 -41.46 -29.91
C ARG A 411 2.23 -40.74 -28.57
N LEU A 412 3.29 -40.83 -27.77
CA LEU A 412 3.27 -40.28 -26.40
C LEU A 412 4.49 -39.43 -26.13
N ALA A 413 4.24 -38.18 -25.75
CA ALA A 413 5.23 -37.26 -25.21
C ALA A 413 4.80 -36.82 -23.80
N LEU A 414 5.71 -36.83 -22.85
CA LEU A 414 5.48 -36.36 -21.46
C LEU A 414 6.55 -35.34 -21.07
N GLY A 415 6.18 -34.39 -20.22
CA GLY A 415 7.10 -33.37 -19.76
C GLY A 415 6.73 -32.84 -18.39
N ILE A 416 7.70 -32.12 -17.83
CA ILE A 416 7.57 -31.36 -16.58
C ILE A 416 8.01 -29.92 -16.85
N GLY A 417 7.37 -28.98 -16.18
CA GLY A 417 7.73 -27.58 -16.30
C GLY A 417 7.48 -26.78 -15.04
N LEU A 418 8.14 -25.65 -15.00
CA LEU A 418 8.05 -24.65 -13.95
C LEU A 418 7.44 -23.38 -14.53
N GLY A 419 6.66 -22.68 -13.73
CA GLY A 419 6.05 -21.41 -14.11
C GLY A 419 6.25 -20.37 -13.03
N TYR A 420 6.40 -19.12 -13.45
CA TYR A 420 6.39 -17.95 -12.60
C TYR A 420 5.54 -16.88 -13.25
N ALA A 421 4.73 -16.18 -12.47
CA ALA A 421 3.89 -15.10 -12.97
C ALA A 421 3.78 -13.97 -11.95
N ARG A 422 3.58 -12.76 -12.45
CA ARG A 422 3.27 -11.56 -11.66
C ARG A 422 2.02 -10.91 -12.20
N ASP A 423 1.33 -10.21 -11.31
CA ASP A 423 0.14 -9.43 -11.65
C ASP A 423 0.13 -8.14 -10.85
N GLN A 424 -0.16 -7.05 -11.52
CA GLN A 424 -0.50 -5.79 -10.89
C GLN A 424 -1.91 -5.43 -11.31
N THR A 425 -2.75 -5.18 -10.34
CA THR A 425 -4.13 -4.74 -10.57
C THR A 425 -4.38 -3.45 -9.78
N ASP A 426 -4.72 -2.37 -10.49
CA ASP A 426 -5.20 -1.12 -9.92
C ASP A 426 -6.71 -1.20 -9.73
N ILE A 427 -7.20 -0.71 -8.59
CA ILE A 427 -8.59 -0.78 -8.15
C ILE A 427 -9.11 0.64 -8.01
N GLY A 428 -10.11 1.02 -8.82
CA GLY A 428 -10.62 2.39 -8.85
C GLY A 428 -9.58 3.42 -9.31
N SER A 429 -9.64 4.62 -8.74
CA SER A 429 -8.76 5.75 -9.07
C SER A 429 -8.10 6.38 -7.85
N ASP A 430 -8.24 5.79 -6.66
CA ASP A 430 -7.80 6.33 -5.37
C ASP A 430 -6.43 5.79 -4.90
N GLY A 431 -5.75 5.00 -5.74
CA GLY A 431 -4.45 4.40 -5.43
C GLY A 431 -4.55 3.02 -4.76
N SER A 432 -5.75 2.45 -4.66
CA SER A 432 -5.92 1.06 -4.22
C SER A 432 -5.34 0.10 -5.25
N THR A 433 -4.51 -0.85 -4.78
CA THR A 433 -3.80 -1.78 -5.66
C THR A 433 -3.66 -3.16 -5.03
N THR A 434 -3.52 -4.19 -5.87
CA THR A 434 -2.98 -5.48 -5.46
C THR A 434 -1.84 -5.88 -6.38
N ARG A 435 -0.73 -6.31 -5.81
CA ARG A 435 0.42 -6.88 -6.51
C ARG A 435 0.53 -8.34 -6.12
N SER A 436 0.74 -9.18 -7.11
CA SER A 436 0.67 -10.62 -6.85
C SER A 436 1.77 -11.36 -7.58
N LYS A 437 2.24 -12.45 -6.97
CA LYS A 437 3.26 -13.34 -7.51
C LYS A 437 2.76 -14.78 -7.41
N GLY A 438 3.06 -15.57 -8.42
CA GLY A 438 2.70 -16.99 -8.45
C GLY A 438 3.86 -17.81 -8.98
N SER A 439 4.18 -18.93 -8.29
CA SER A 439 5.12 -19.94 -8.77
C SER A 439 4.39 -21.27 -8.91
N SER A 440 4.74 -22.06 -9.91
CA SER A 440 4.05 -23.32 -10.18
C SER A 440 4.98 -24.39 -10.73
N VAL A 441 4.58 -25.65 -10.52
CA VAL A 441 5.12 -26.84 -11.16
C VAL A 441 3.99 -27.56 -11.87
N ALA A 442 4.25 -28.10 -13.05
CA ALA A 442 3.25 -28.81 -13.82
C ALA A 442 3.82 -30.05 -14.53
N LEU A 443 2.99 -31.09 -14.60
CA LEU A 443 3.18 -32.25 -15.47
C LEU A 443 2.27 -32.09 -16.67
N TYR A 444 2.79 -32.39 -17.85
CA TYR A 444 2.01 -32.27 -19.09
C TYR A 444 2.36 -33.38 -20.06
N GLY A 445 1.46 -33.63 -20.99
CA GLY A 445 1.70 -34.65 -22.01
C GLY A 445 0.71 -34.55 -23.16
N SER A 446 1.14 -35.09 -24.30
CA SER A 446 0.33 -35.22 -25.51
C SER A 446 0.34 -36.70 -25.96
N TYR A 447 -0.86 -37.22 -26.15
CA TYR A 447 -1.10 -38.56 -26.64
C TYR A 447 -1.87 -38.53 -27.94
N GLN A 448 -1.41 -39.24 -28.95
CA GLN A 448 -2.02 -39.36 -30.29
C GLN A 448 -2.54 -40.76 -30.50
N PRO A 449 -3.80 -41.05 -30.21
CA PRO A 449 -4.38 -42.39 -30.39
C PRO A 449 -4.44 -42.81 -31.87
N GLY A 450 -4.49 -41.87 -32.77
CA GLY A 450 -4.48 -42.07 -34.23
C GLY A 450 -3.71 -40.94 -34.92
N ASP A 451 -3.52 -41.07 -36.26
CA ASP A 451 -2.68 -40.14 -37.03
C ASP A 451 -3.23 -38.73 -37.08
N ASN A 452 -4.53 -38.55 -36.90
CA ASN A 452 -5.24 -37.27 -36.98
C ASN A 452 -5.93 -36.85 -35.63
N THR A 453 -5.73 -37.63 -34.56
CA THR A 453 -6.38 -37.36 -33.31
C THR A 453 -5.37 -37.09 -32.21
N PHE A 454 -5.70 -36.22 -31.26
CA PHE A 454 -4.84 -35.95 -30.11
C PHE A 454 -5.64 -35.83 -28.80
N ILE A 455 -4.96 -36.12 -27.71
CA ILE A 455 -5.40 -35.89 -26.34
C ILE A 455 -4.24 -35.25 -25.60
N ASP A 456 -4.44 -34.02 -25.13
CA ASP A 456 -3.47 -33.27 -24.36
C ASP A 456 -3.92 -33.14 -22.91
N GLY A 457 -3.02 -33.39 -21.98
CA GLY A 457 -3.29 -33.33 -20.55
C GLY A 457 -2.25 -32.51 -19.80
N LEU A 458 -2.73 -31.74 -18.84
CA LEU A 458 -1.92 -30.89 -17.95
C LEU A 458 -2.48 -30.96 -16.54
N ILE A 459 -1.60 -31.11 -15.54
CA ILE A 459 -1.93 -30.91 -14.14
C ILE A 459 -0.79 -30.18 -13.46
N GLY A 460 -1.10 -29.17 -12.64
CA GLY A 460 -0.11 -28.35 -11.97
C GLY A 460 -0.56 -27.90 -10.58
N TYR A 461 0.42 -27.55 -9.78
CA TYR A 461 0.27 -26.96 -8.46
C TYR A 461 1.10 -25.69 -8.36
N GLY A 462 0.55 -24.66 -7.70
CA GLY A 462 1.20 -23.36 -7.53
C GLY A 462 0.96 -22.75 -6.16
N ALA A 463 1.89 -21.90 -5.75
CA ALA A 463 1.79 -21.02 -4.60
C ALA A 463 1.59 -19.58 -5.07
N LEU A 464 0.72 -18.86 -4.37
CA LEU A 464 0.32 -17.48 -4.68
C LEU A 464 0.66 -16.58 -3.51
N ASN A 465 1.09 -15.36 -3.80
CA ASN A 465 1.25 -14.29 -2.83
C ASN A 465 0.66 -12.99 -3.36
N PHE A 466 -0.06 -12.25 -2.51
CA PHE A 466 -0.76 -11.02 -2.84
C PHE A 466 -0.38 -9.95 -1.82
N ASP A 467 0.19 -8.86 -2.28
CA ASP A 467 0.45 -7.64 -1.52
C ASP A 467 -0.66 -6.64 -1.84
N THR A 468 -1.40 -6.21 -0.83
CA THR A 468 -2.60 -5.38 -1.00
C THR A 468 -2.42 -4.02 -0.37
N ASN A 469 -2.96 -3.01 -1.03
CA ASN A 469 -2.98 -1.64 -0.56
C ASN A 469 -4.37 -1.05 -0.89
N ARG A 470 -5.24 -0.93 0.11
CA ARG A 470 -6.62 -0.43 -0.04
C ARG A 470 -6.75 0.95 0.58
N PHE A 471 -7.16 1.93 -0.20
CA PHE A 471 -7.49 3.26 0.32
C PHE A 471 -8.80 3.21 1.11
N VAL A 472 -8.80 3.81 2.29
CA VAL A 472 -9.95 3.91 3.20
C VAL A 472 -10.32 5.37 3.35
N ALA A 473 -11.37 5.79 2.66
CA ALA A 473 -11.78 7.19 2.64
C ALA A 473 -12.12 7.75 4.04
N ALA A 474 -12.72 6.95 4.91
CA ALA A 474 -13.06 7.35 6.27
C ALA A 474 -11.83 7.64 7.15
N ALA A 475 -10.70 6.99 6.89
CA ALA A 475 -9.44 7.20 7.61
C ALA A 475 -8.49 8.14 6.85
N ASN A 476 -8.75 8.42 5.58
CA ASN A 476 -7.85 9.10 4.64
C ASN A 476 -6.45 8.47 4.66
N ASP A 477 -6.39 7.15 4.71
CA ASP A 477 -5.15 6.35 4.83
C ASP A 477 -5.33 5.00 4.12
N PHE A 478 -4.23 4.27 3.98
CA PHE A 478 -4.21 2.97 3.35
C PHE A 478 -4.17 1.82 4.38
N ALA A 479 -5.08 0.87 4.19
CA ALA A 479 -5.00 -0.45 4.80
C ALA A 479 -4.15 -1.37 3.92
N ARG A 480 -3.16 -2.05 4.52
CA ARG A 480 -2.19 -2.90 3.82
C ARG A 480 -2.25 -4.32 4.36
N GLY A 481 -2.00 -5.30 3.49
CA GLY A 481 -1.97 -6.69 3.91
C GLY A 481 -1.27 -7.60 2.93
N GLU A 482 -0.82 -8.75 3.44
CA GLU A 482 -0.22 -9.82 2.65
C GLU A 482 -1.11 -11.06 2.74
N ARG A 483 -1.55 -11.58 1.59
CA ARG A 483 -2.38 -12.78 1.51
C ARG A 483 -1.65 -13.89 0.77
N LYS A 484 -1.57 -15.09 1.36
CA LYS A 484 -1.03 -16.27 0.71
C LYS A 484 -2.14 -17.13 0.12
N GLY A 485 -1.81 -17.88 -0.92
CA GLY A 485 -2.73 -18.81 -1.55
C GLY A 485 -2.06 -20.02 -2.12
N GLU A 486 -2.86 -21.01 -2.44
CA GLU A 486 -2.48 -22.28 -3.07
C GLU A 486 -3.41 -22.50 -4.27
N GLN A 487 -2.86 -23.07 -5.34
CA GLN A 487 -3.59 -23.26 -6.58
C GLN A 487 -3.33 -24.65 -7.14
N TRP A 488 -4.40 -25.39 -7.41
CA TRP A 488 -4.38 -26.57 -8.30
C TRP A 488 -5.00 -26.19 -9.62
N PHE A 489 -4.36 -26.55 -10.71
CA PHE A 489 -4.90 -26.26 -12.05
C PHE A 489 -4.61 -27.39 -13.01
N GLY A 490 -5.43 -27.47 -14.04
CA GLY A 490 -5.22 -28.45 -15.08
C GLY A 490 -6.08 -28.21 -16.31
N SER A 491 -5.76 -28.94 -17.35
CA SER A 491 -6.44 -28.87 -18.65
C SER A 491 -6.45 -30.24 -19.31
N LEU A 492 -7.56 -30.58 -19.93
CA LEU A 492 -7.72 -31.74 -20.80
C LEU A 492 -8.30 -31.28 -22.12
N ALA A 493 -7.57 -31.49 -23.20
CA ALA A 493 -8.02 -31.15 -24.56
C ALA A 493 -8.03 -32.41 -25.43
N ALA A 494 -8.98 -32.50 -26.34
CA ALA A 494 -9.06 -33.52 -27.37
C ALA A 494 -9.51 -32.90 -28.67
N GLY A 495 -8.96 -33.34 -29.78
CA GLY A 495 -9.32 -32.83 -31.09
C GLY A 495 -8.87 -33.68 -32.26
N TYR A 496 -9.24 -33.19 -33.41
CA TYR A 496 -8.96 -33.82 -34.69
C TYR A 496 -8.13 -32.83 -35.53
N GLU A 497 -7.10 -33.31 -36.21
CA GLU A 497 -6.22 -32.53 -37.06
C GLU A 497 -6.35 -32.98 -38.51
N HIS A 498 -7.12 -32.24 -39.32
CA HIS A 498 -7.19 -32.45 -40.75
C HIS A 498 -6.04 -31.71 -41.44
N ARG A 499 -5.20 -32.46 -42.10
CA ARG A 499 -4.04 -31.95 -42.85
C ARG A 499 -4.22 -32.17 -44.35
N SER A 500 -4.12 -31.13 -45.14
CA SER A 500 -4.22 -31.19 -46.61
C SER A 500 -3.29 -30.11 -47.20
N GLU A 501 -2.42 -30.49 -48.13
CA GLU A 501 -1.57 -29.61 -49.01
C GLU A 501 -1.04 -28.33 -48.30
N GLY A 502 -0.44 -28.49 -47.12
CA GLY A 502 0.11 -27.35 -46.34
C GLY A 502 -0.87 -26.57 -45.49
N LEU A 503 -2.12 -27.02 -45.38
CA LEU A 503 -3.14 -26.48 -44.49
C LEU A 503 -3.49 -27.49 -43.39
N LEU A 504 -3.52 -27.03 -42.16
CA LEU A 504 -4.04 -27.74 -40.98
C LEU A 504 -5.33 -27.08 -40.51
N LEU A 505 -6.38 -27.87 -40.34
CA LEU A 505 -7.61 -27.48 -39.67
C LEU A 505 -7.80 -28.40 -38.45
N SER A 506 -7.91 -27.83 -37.26
CA SER A 506 -7.99 -28.58 -36.03
C SER A 506 -9.15 -28.08 -35.15
N PRO A 507 -10.33 -28.70 -35.28
CA PRO A 507 -11.38 -28.55 -34.28
C PRO A 507 -11.00 -29.31 -33.01
N TYR A 508 -11.28 -28.71 -31.83
CA TYR A 508 -10.99 -29.31 -30.54
C TYR A 508 -11.95 -28.84 -29.45
N GLY A 509 -12.10 -29.70 -28.46
CA GLY A 509 -12.73 -29.40 -27.19
C GLY A 509 -11.70 -29.38 -26.08
N ARG A 510 -11.85 -28.46 -25.10
CA ARG A 510 -10.96 -28.34 -23.97
C ARG A 510 -11.74 -28.06 -22.69
N LEU A 511 -11.34 -28.71 -21.62
CA LEU A 511 -11.84 -28.50 -20.27
C LEU A 511 -10.68 -28.03 -19.40
N ASP A 512 -10.78 -26.78 -18.93
CA ASP A 512 -9.83 -26.18 -18.01
C ASP A 512 -10.44 -26.14 -16.60
N PHE A 513 -9.67 -26.53 -15.59
CA PHE A 513 -10.09 -26.45 -14.21
C PHE A 513 -9.00 -25.82 -13.34
N ALA A 514 -9.44 -25.08 -12.31
CA ALA A 514 -8.58 -24.63 -11.24
C ALA A 514 -9.34 -24.61 -9.92
N ARG A 515 -8.61 -24.80 -8.84
CA ARG A 515 -9.10 -24.68 -7.47
C ARG A 515 -8.10 -23.88 -6.66
N ASP A 516 -8.43 -22.61 -6.46
CA ASP A 516 -7.59 -21.69 -5.72
C ASP A 516 -8.11 -21.58 -4.30
N ARG A 517 -7.19 -21.57 -3.34
CA ARG A 517 -7.45 -21.38 -1.92
C ARG A 517 -6.67 -20.18 -1.44
N LEU A 518 -7.34 -19.05 -1.25
CA LEU A 518 -6.75 -17.83 -0.71
C LEU A 518 -6.89 -17.86 0.81
N LYS A 519 -5.77 -17.86 1.52
CA LYS A 519 -5.72 -17.98 2.98
C LYS A 519 -6.25 -16.71 3.65
N GLN A 520 -6.60 -16.83 4.91
CA GLN A 520 -6.99 -15.70 5.74
C GLN A 520 -5.81 -14.74 5.90
N TYR A 521 -6.11 -13.43 5.95
CA TYR A 521 -5.16 -12.38 6.35
C TYR A 521 -5.90 -11.22 7.01
N THR A 522 -5.15 -10.39 7.74
CA THR A 522 -5.66 -9.18 8.39
C THR A 522 -4.86 -7.98 7.89
N GLU A 523 -5.57 -6.93 7.54
CA GLU A 523 -4.97 -5.64 7.16
C GLU A 523 -4.34 -4.96 8.37
N THR A 524 -3.34 -4.13 8.10
CA THR A 524 -2.69 -3.18 9.02
C THR A 524 -2.77 -1.78 8.44
N GLY A 525 -2.74 -0.74 9.30
CA GLY A 525 -2.99 0.64 8.88
C GLY A 525 -4.48 0.97 8.89
N ALA A 526 -4.83 2.22 8.54
CA ALA A 526 -6.20 2.75 8.53
C ALA A 526 -6.99 2.56 9.85
N GLY A 527 -6.29 2.37 10.98
CA GLY A 527 -6.87 2.30 12.33
C GLY A 527 -7.98 1.27 12.46
N LEU A 528 -9.14 1.70 12.96
CA LEU A 528 -10.31 0.87 13.19
C LEU A 528 -11.02 0.41 11.90
N SER A 529 -10.61 0.89 10.74
CA SER A 529 -11.18 0.51 9.44
C SER A 529 -10.43 -0.66 8.77
N ALA A 530 -9.41 -1.21 9.43
CA ALA A 530 -8.73 -2.42 9.00
C ALA A 530 -9.66 -3.63 9.04
N LEU A 531 -9.53 -4.53 8.06
CA LEU A 531 -10.38 -5.69 7.89
C LEU A 531 -9.59 -7.00 8.00
N THR A 532 -10.22 -8.03 8.49
CA THR A 532 -9.78 -9.42 8.37
C THR A 532 -10.58 -10.10 7.27
N TYR A 533 -9.90 -10.64 6.28
CA TYR A 533 -10.48 -11.42 5.20
C TYR A 533 -10.25 -12.89 5.49
N PHE A 534 -11.32 -13.66 5.57
CA PHE A 534 -11.25 -15.09 5.85
C PHE A 534 -10.85 -15.89 4.61
N GLU A 535 -10.64 -17.18 4.77
CA GLU A 535 -10.32 -18.08 3.66
C GLU A 535 -11.38 -17.97 2.57
N GLN A 536 -10.92 -17.82 1.33
CA GLN A 536 -11.77 -17.78 0.13
C GLN A 536 -11.38 -18.90 -0.83
N ARG A 537 -12.35 -19.59 -1.38
CA ARG A 537 -12.15 -20.60 -2.42
C ARG A 537 -12.67 -20.07 -3.75
N VAL A 538 -11.80 -20.08 -4.76
CA VAL A 538 -12.10 -19.61 -6.10
C VAL A 538 -12.04 -20.79 -7.06
N PRO A 539 -13.17 -21.46 -7.33
CA PRO A 539 -13.21 -22.55 -8.29
C PRO A 539 -13.27 -22.00 -9.72
N THR A 540 -12.60 -22.67 -10.65
CA THR A 540 -12.72 -22.47 -12.09
C THR A 540 -13.07 -23.80 -12.75
N LEU A 541 -14.05 -23.80 -13.62
CA LEU A 541 -14.34 -24.91 -14.53
C LEU A 541 -14.84 -24.31 -15.82
N GLN A 542 -14.00 -24.35 -16.86
CA GLN A 542 -14.28 -23.71 -18.14
C GLN A 542 -14.21 -24.74 -19.26
N PHE A 543 -15.22 -24.79 -20.10
CA PHE A 543 -15.21 -25.54 -21.35
C PHE A 543 -14.92 -24.58 -22.51
N ALA A 544 -14.07 -25.00 -23.44
CA ALA A 544 -13.78 -24.30 -24.67
C ALA A 544 -14.01 -25.21 -25.88
N LEU A 545 -14.72 -24.69 -26.87
CA LEU A 545 -14.84 -25.27 -28.19
C LEU A 545 -14.05 -24.40 -29.15
N GLY A 546 -13.05 -24.94 -29.80
CA GLY A 546 -12.11 -24.18 -30.61
C GLY A 546 -11.87 -24.74 -32.02
N LEU A 547 -11.47 -23.85 -32.89
CA LEU A 547 -10.94 -24.17 -34.22
C LEU A 547 -9.59 -23.48 -34.37
N ARG A 548 -8.56 -24.27 -34.75
CA ARG A 548 -7.24 -23.78 -35.15
C ARG A 548 -7.05 -24.04 -36.63
N ALA A 549 -6.61 -23.02 -37.35
CA ALA A 549 -6.16 -23.13 -38.71
C ALA A 549 -4.68 -22.72 -38.79
N GLU A 550 -3.87 -23.49 -39.51
CA GLU A 550 -2.44 -23.22 -39.68
C GLU A 550 -2.04 -23.54 -41.13
N SER A 551 -1.19 -22.72 -41.70
CA SER A 551 -0.63 -22.97 -43.03
C SER A 551 0.89 -23.00 -42.95
N VAL A 552 1.53 -23.64 -43.95
CA VAL A 552 2.99 -23.80 -44.02
C VAL A 552 3.54 -23.05 -45.20
N HIS A 553 4.50 -22.16 -44.94
CA HIS A 553 5.20 -21.40 -45.99
C HIS A 553 6.71 -21.56 -45.81
N GLU A 554 7.41 -21.96 -46.88
CA GLU A 554 8.85 -21.98 -46.90
C GLU A 554 9.39 -20.54 -47.05
N THR A 555 10.44 -20.24 -46.28
CA THR A 555 11.12 -18.94 -46.27
C THR A 555 12.62 -19.12 -46.38
N ALA A 556 13.38 -18.09 -46.66
CA ALA A 556 14.84 -18.12 -46.71
C ALA A 556 15.50 -18.63 -45.42
N PHE A 557 14.87 -18.45 -44.25
CA PHE A 557 15.40 -18.83 -42.94
C PHE A 557 14.81 -20.14 -42.39
N GLY A 558 13.86 -20.76 -43.08
CA GLY A 558 13.20 -21.99 -42.66
C GLY A 558 11.71 -21.96 -43.05
N TRP A 559 10.83 -22.32 -42.14
CA TRP A 559 9.39 -22.35 -42.40
C TRP A 559 8.63 -21.41 -41.46
N ALA A 560 7.66 -20.70 -41.99
CA ALA A 560 6.70 -19.92 -41.26
C ALA A 560 5.34 -20.62 -41.27
N LEU A 561 4.74 -20.75 -40.08
CA LEU A 561 3.46 -21.41 -39.89
C LEU A 561 2.47 -20.40 -39.31
N PRO A 562 1.92 -19.48 -40.12
CA PRO A 562 0.86 -18.57 -39.69
C PRO A 562 -0.34 -19.36 -39.18
N ARG A 563 -0.93 -18.87 -38.09
CA ARG A 563 -1.99 -19.55 -37.33
C ARG A 563 -3.12 -18.60 -37.00
N LEU A 564 -4.34 -19.09 -37.16
CA LEU A 564 -5.55 -18.45 -36.66
C LEU A 564 -6.22 -19.36 -35.63
N ARG A 565 -6.83 -18.77 -34.64
CA ARG A 565 -7.57 -19.48 -33.60
C ARG A 565 -8.87 -18.75 -33.28
N ALA A 566 -9.93 -19.51 -33.14
CA ALA A 566 -11.20 -19.03 -32.61
C ALA A 566 -11.71 -20.01 -31.54
N GLU A 567 -12.03 -19.52 -30.35
CA GLU A 567 -12.55 -20.34 -29.27
C GLU A 567 -13.82 -19.69 -28.67
N PHE A 568 -14.88 -20.45 -28.59
CA PHE A 568 -16.01 -20.16 -27.70
C PHE A 568 -15.73 -20.80 -26.34
N ARG A 569 -15.84 -20.03 -25.27
CA ARG A 569 -15.57 -20.47 -23.89
C ARG A 569 -16.78 -20.25 -23.01
N HIS A 570 -17.09 -21.24 -22.17
CA HIS A 570 -18.15 -21.16 -21.16
C HIS A 570 -17.58 -21.49 -19.78
N ASP A 571 -17.75 -20.59 -18.82
CA ASP A 571 -17.32 -20.78 -17.42
C ASP A 571 -18.52 -21.26 -16.58
N PHE A 572 -18.42 -22.44 -15.99
CA PHE A 572 -19.46 -23.05 -15.17
C PHE A 572 -19.48 -22.55 -13.72
N LYS A 573 -18.40 -21.87 -13.25
CA LYS A 573 -18.21 -21.46 -11.85
C LYS A 573 -18.06 -19.94 -11.74
N GLY A 574 -18.61 -19.39 -10.65
CA GLY A 574 -18.41 -17.99 -10.27
C GLY A 574 -17.13 -17.76 -9.45
N GLU A 575 -16.88 -16.52 -9.02
CA GLU A 575 -15.67 -16.11 -8.30
C GLU A 575 -15.60 -16.62 -6.84
N GLY A 576 -16.66 -17.29 -6.36
CA GLY A 576 -16.75 -17.76 -4.99
C GLY A 576 -17.15 -16.65 -4.01
N GLN A 577 -17.72 -17.05 -2.88
CA GLN A 577 -18.07 -16.14 -1.79
C GLN A 577 -16.84 -15.81 -0.96
N ALA A 578 -16.71 -14.56 -0.55
CA ALA A 578 -15.71 -14.09 0.41
C ALA A 578 -16.38 -13.61 1.69
N THR A 579 -15.77 -13.90 2.83
CA THR A 579 -16.24 -13.46 4.15
C THR A 579 -15.18 -12.57 4.78
N LEU A 580 -15.59 -11.52 5.49
CA LEU A 580 -14.71 -10.56 6.13
C LEU A 580 -15.32 -10.04 7.44
N ALA A 581 -14.49 -9.46 8.29
CA ALA A 581 -14.88 -8.79 9.53
C ALA A 581 -13.95 -7.60 9.79
N TYR A 582 -14.34 -6.69 10.64
CA TYR A 582 -13.40 -5.69 11.18
C TYR A 582 -12.30 -6.37 12.00
N ALA A 583 -11.06 -5.93 11.84
CA ALA A 583 -9.89 -6.58 12.45
C ALA A 583 -9.92 -6.58 13.99
N ASP A 584 -10.44 -5.52 14.58
CA ASP A 584 -10.60 -5.35 16.03
C ASP A 584 -11.89 -6.00 16.59
N LEU A 585 -12.81 -6.43 15.73
CA LEU A 585 -14.09 -7.08 16.09
C LEU A 585 -14.11 -8.56 15.65
N PHE A 586 -13.02 -9.27 15.83
CA PHE A 586 -12.85 -10.64 15.31
C PHE A 586 -13.93 -11.64 15.77
N SER A 587 -14.53 -11.43 16.93
CA SER A 587 -15.69 -12.19 17.43
C SER A 587 -17.04 -11.50 17.17
N GLY A 588 -17.06 -10.42 16.43
CA GLY A 588 -18.24 -9.64 16.10
C GLY A 588 -18.92 -10.12 14.82
N PRO A 589 -19.75 -9.26 14.18
CA PRO A 589 -20.44 -9.61 12.96
C PRO A 589 -19.47 -9.88 11.80
N THR A 590 -19.77 -10.93 11.04
CA THR A 590 -19.08 -11.23 9.78
C THR A 590 -19.95 -10.78 8.61
N TYR A 591 -19.29 -10.28 7.57
CA TYR A 591 -19.93 -9.79 6.36
C TYR A 591 -19.53 -10.69 5.19
N SER A 592 -20.45 -10.85 4.22
CA SER A 592 -20.21 -11.72 3.07
C SER A 592 -20.38 -10.95 1.77
N VAL A 593 -19.35 -11.03 0.93
CA VAL A 593 -19.38 -10.54 -0.45
C VAL A 593 -19.59 -11.73 -1.37
N THR A 594 -20.69 -11.70 -2.12
CA THR A 594 -20.88 -12.62 -3.24
C THR A 594 -20.71 -11.80 -4.52
N PRO A 595 -19.54 -11.87 -5.18
CA PRO A 595 -19.34 -11.12 -6.41
C PRO A 595 -20.42 -11.49 -7.43
N ALA A 596 -20.97 -10.49 -8.11
CA ALA A 596 -21.95 -10.72 -9.17
C ALA A 596 -21.37 -11.68 -10.20
N VAL A 597 -22.14 -12.69 -10.58
CA VAL A 597 -21.71 -13.67 -11.57
C VAL A 597 -21.53 -12.97 -12.90
N ASP A 598 -20.28 -12.89 -13.36
CA ASP A 598 -19.98 -12.38 -14.69
C ASP A 598 -20.65 -13.23 -15.77
N LYS A 599 -20.89 -12.63 -16.92
CA LYS A 599 -21.38 -13.36 -18.07
C LYS A 599 -20.42 -14.51 -18.38
N ARG A 600 -20.94 -15.73 -18.37
CA ARG A 600 -20.18 -16.97 -18.41
C ARG A 600 -19.58 -17.28 -19.77
N ASN A 601 -20.04 -16.60 -20.83
CA ASN A 601 -19.62 -16.85 -22.21
C ASN A 601 -18.58 -15.82 -22.67
N SER A 602 -17.54 -16.28 -23.34
CA SER A 602 -16.57 -15.41 -23.98
C SER A 602 -16.10 -15.97 -25.32
N LEU A 603 -15.74 -15.06 -26.23
CA LEU A 603 -15.13 -15.38 -27.51
C LEU A 603 -13.65 -14.97 -27.46
N LEU A 604 -12.76 -15.90 -27.81
CA LEU A 604 -11.35 -15.61 -28.01
C LEU A 604 -11.02 -15.73 -29.49
N LEU A 605 -10.35 -14.72 -30.02
CA LEU A 605 -9.75 -14.71 -31.35
C LEU A 605 -8.24 -14.55 -31.20
N GLY A 606 -7.49 -15.36 -31.90
CA GLY A 606 -6.02 -15.33 -31.89
C GLY A 606 -5.44 -15.36 -33.30
N ILE A 607 -4.36 -14.60 -33.47
CA ILE A 607 -3.52 -14.63 -34.65
C ILE A 607 -2.06 -14.81 -34.24
N GLY A 608 -1.32 -15.65 -34.93
CA GLY A 608 0.08 -15.87 -34.61
C GLY A 608 0.84 -16.54 -35.71
N SER A 609 2.10 -16.82 -35.48
CA SER A 609 2.93 -17.63 -36.36
C SER A 609 4.00 -18.37 -35.54
N ASP A 610 4.24 -19.61 -35.92
CA ASP A 610 5.43 -20.34 -35.52
C ASP A 610 6.46 -20.30 -36.65
N PHE A 611 7.72 -20.13 -36.28
CA PHE A 611 8.86 -20.15 -37.16
C PHE A 611 9.74 -21.35 -36.80
N ILE A 612 9.93 -22.25 -37.75
CA ILE A 612 10.85 -23.38 -37.62
C ILE A 612 12.09 -23.03 -38.42
N LEU A 613 13.17 -22.78 -37.75
CA LEU A 613 14.41 -22.35 -38.36
C LEU A 613 15.19 -23.55 -38.88
N ARG A 614 16.03 -23.33 -39.90
CA ARG A 614 16.84 -24.43 -40.52
C ARG A 614 17.78 -25.12 -39.53
N ASN A 615 18.13 -24.47 -38.42
CA ASN A 615 18.90 -25.07 -37.34
C ASN A 615 18.06 -25.85 -36.29
N GLY A 616 16.73 -25.97 -36.51
CA GLY A 616 15.81 -26.71 -35.66
C GLY A 616 15.25 -25.95 -34.48
N LEU A 617 15.64 -24.68 -34.28
CA LEU A 617 15.02 -23.83 -33.27
C LEU A 617 13.62 -23.45 -33.73
N LYS A 618 12.69 -23.41 -32.80
CA LYS A 618 11.28 -23.01 -32.98
C LYS A 618 11.02 -21.75 -32.18
N LEU A 619 10.49 -20.74 -32.84
CA LEU A 619 10.03 -19.49 -32.23
C LEU A 619 8.55 -19.31 -32.56
N GLY A 620 7.72 -19.02 -31.58
CA GLY A 620 6.30 -18.70 -31.80
C GLY A 620 5.93 -17.36 -31.22
N VAL A 621 5.03 -16.68 -31.89
CA VAL A 621 4.41 -15.42 -31.43
C VAL A 621 2.92 -15.49 -31.72
N ASP A 622 2.11 -15.23 -30.70
CA ASP A 622 0.65 -15.13 -30.80
C ASP A 622 0.14 -13.85 -30.16
N TYR A 623 -0.84 -13.25 -30.77
CA TYR A 623 -1.67 -12.20 -30.20
C TYR A 623 -3.11 -12.70 -30.08
N GLN A 624 -3.71 -12.51 -28.93
CA GLN A 624 -5.06 -12.97 -28.62
C GLN A 624 -5.89 -11.85 -28.02
N ILE A 625 -7.14 -11.77 -28.45
CA ILE A 625 -8.16 -10.89 -27.89
C ILE A 625 -9.28 -11.76 -27.35
N GLN A 626 -9.64 -11.57 -26.09
CA GLN A 626 -10.80 -12.19 -25.48
C GLN A 626 -11.83 -11.12 -25.12
N ARG A 627 -13.04 -11.30 -25.60
CA ARG A 627 -14.19 -10.45 -25.24
C ARG A 627 -15.23 -11.27 -24.50
N MET A 628 -15.56 -10.81 -23.30
CA MET A 628 -16.76 -11.21 -22.58
C MET A 628 -17.86 -10.18 -22.86
N SER A 629 -19.12 -10.62 -22.95
CA SER A 629 -20.20 -9.67 -23.22
C SER A 629 -20.38 -8.73 -22.04
N GLY A 630 -20.01 -7.48 -22.18
CA GLY A 630 -20.40 -6.35 -21.37
C GLY A 630 -19.28 -5.47 -20.83
N VAL A 631 -18.25 -5.97 -20.11
CA VAL A 631 -17.45 -5.10 -19.25
C VAL A 631 -15.96 -5.40 -19.31
N ASP A 632 -15.56 -6.61 -19.71
CA ASP A 632 -14.17 -7.04 -19.63
C ASP A 632 -13.50 -7.08 -21.00
N HIS A 633 -12.36 -6.40 -21.11
CA HIS A 633 -11.46 -6.45 -22.26
C HIS A 633 -10.15 -7.10 -21.81
N ASN A 634 -9.78 -8.21 -22.45
CA ASN A 634 -8.52 -8.89 -22.18
C ASN A 634 -7.76 -9.12 -23.49
N GLN A 635 -6.47 -8.76 -23.48
CA GLN A 635 -5.55 -8.97 -24.58
C GLN A 635 -4.35 -9.73 -24.06
N ALA A 636 -3.77 -10.60 -24.90
CA ALA A 636 -2.59 -11.37 -24.54
C ALA A 636 -1.60 -11.43 -25.70
N ILE A 637 -0.33 -11.31 -25.35
CA ILE A 637 0.78 -11.59 -26.27
C ILE A 637 1.52 -12.79 -25.68
N ARG A 638 1.71 -13.83 -26.49
CA ARG A 638 2.49 -15.01 -26.11
C ARG A 638 3.68 -15.14 -27.05
N ILE A 639 4.84 -15.38 -26.45
CA ILE A 639 6.09 -15.66 -27.18
C ILE A 639 6.67 -16.93 -26.58
N TRP A 640 7.13 -17.84 -27.44
CA TRP A 640 7.78 -19.06 -26.98
C TRP A 640 8.95 -19.44 -27.85
N LEU A 641 9.89 -20.18 -27.26
CA LEU A 641 11.09 -20.70 -27.89
C LEU A 641 11.25 -22.16 -27.48
N ALA A 642 11.57 -23.04 -28.43
CA ALA A 642 11.80 -24.44 -28.14
C ALA A 642 12.90 -25.02 -29.04
N GLY A 643 13.58 -26.06 -28.54
CA GLY A 643 14.58 -26.77 -29.32
C GLY A 643 14.89 -28.14 -28.67
N ASP A 644 15.66 -28.94 -29.40
CA ASP A 644 16.02 -30.27 -29.01
C ASP A 644 17.43 -30.32 -28.39
N LEU A 645 17.57 -30.98 -27.25
CA LEU A 645 18.84 -31.08 -26.52
C LEU A 645 19.75 -32.12 -27.11
N ASP A 646 19.24 -33.14 -27.76
CA ASP A 646 19.97 -34.31 -28.25
C ASP A 646 20.19 -34.30 -29.78
N GLY A 647 19.79 -33.25 -30.46
CA GLY A 647 19.95 -33.06 -31.91
C GLY A 647 19.20 -34.06 -32.79
N LYS A 648 18.31 -34.89 -32.17
CA LYS A 648 17.57 -35.95 -32.86
C LYS A 648 16.27 -35.46 -33.55
N GLY A 649 16.13 -34.18 -33.67
CA GLY A 649 15.09 -33.50 -34.45
C GLY A 649 13.67 -33.87 -34.12
N TYR A 650 13.06 -33.04 -33.27
CA TYR A 650 11.63 -33.06 -33.09
C TYR A 650 10.97 -32.08 -34.09
N THR A 651 10.47 -32.57 -35.17
CA THR A 651 9.73 -31.78 -36.17
C THR A 651 8.24 -32.04 -36.00
N PRO A 652 7.42 -30.98 -35.98
CA PRO A 652 5.98 -31.15 -36.23
C PRO A 652 5.80 -31.77 -37.58
N GLY A 653 4.93 -32.68 -37.69
CA GLY A 653 4.83 -33.62 -38.77
C GLY A 653 4.47 -33.15 -40.18
N LEU A 654 4.66 -31.87 -40.44
CA LEU A 654 4.59 -31.37 -41.82
C LEU A 654 5.96 -31.28 -42.48
N LEU A 655 7.06 -31.40 -41.73
CA LEU A 655 8.41 -31.18 -42.23
C LEU A 655 9.42 -32.09 -41.58
N SER A 656 10.25 -32.77 -42.37
CA SER A 656 11.43 -33.50 -41.92
C SER A 656 12.64 -32.56 -41.94
N VAL A 657 12.99 -31.96 -40.83
CA VAL A 657 14.14 -31.05 -40.72
C VAL A 657 15.20 -31.66 -39.82
N LYS A 658 16.44 -31.64 -40.29
CA LYS A 658 17.61 -32.06 -39.49
C LYS A 658 17.92 -30.96 -38.47
N THR A 659 17.76 -31.22 -37.21
CA THR A 659 17.97 -30.24 -36.12
C THR A 659 19.38 -30.33 -35.58
N SER A 660 20.00 -29.21 -35.25
CA SER A 660 21.24 -29.14 -34.47
C SER A 660 20.93 -28.85 -32.99
N ALA A 661 21.80 -29.35 -32.11
CA ALA A 661 21.67 -29.09 -30.67
C ALA A 661 21.74 -27.59 -30.39
N ILE A 662 20.89 -27.10 -29.46
CA ILE A 662 20.94 -25.71 -28.99
C ILE A 662 22.13 -25.56 -28.04
N PRO A 663 23.07 -24.65 -28.29
CA PRO A 663 24.20 -24.43 -27.38
C PRO A 663 23.67 -23.83 -26.06
N VAL A 664 23.93 -24.49 -24.96
CA VAL A 664 23.64 -24.01 -23.61
C VAL A 664 24.97 -23.61 -22.95
N ARG A 665 24.91 -22.49 -22.25
CA ARG A 665 26.03 -21.96 -21.47
C ARG A 665 25.62 -21.76 -20.04
N VAL A 666 26.48 -22.19 -19.12
CA VAL A 666 26.36 -22.00 -17.69
C VAL A 666 27.55 -21.15 -17.22
N GLU A 667 27.28 -20.20 -16.35
CA GLU A 667 28.26 -19.32 -15.75
C GLU A 667 28.09 -19.30 -14.23
N ALA A 668 29.16 -19.53 -13.49
CA ALA A 668 29.22 -19.35 -12.05
C ALA A 668 30.24 -18.26 -11.72
N GLY A 669 29.86 -17.25 -10.97
CA GLY A 669 30.68 -16.07 -10.71
C GLY A 669 30.75 -15.67 -9.25
N TYR A 670 31.89 -15.05 -8.90
CA TYR A 670 32.11 -14.35 -7.63
C TYR A 670 32.56 -12.94 -7.93
N THR A 671 31.95 -11.94 -7.27
CA THR A 671 32.35 -10.55 -7.37
C THR A 671 32.43 -9.89 -6.01
N TRP A 672 33.50 -9.16 -5.78
CA TRP A 672 33.60 -8.21 -4.69
C TRP A 672 33.31 -6.80 -5.24
N ASP A 673 32.36 -6.09 -4.62
CA ASP A 673 31.95 -4.73 -4.94
C ASP A 673 32.23 -3.81 -3.76
N SER A 674 33.04 -2.77 -3.96
CA SER A 674 33.45 -1.82 -2.92
C SER A 674 32.37 -0.83 -2.50
N ASN A 675 31.24 -0.77 -3.23
CA ASN A 675 30.22 0.24 -3.03
C ASN A 675 28.87 -0.19 -3.65
N VAL A 676 28.20 -1.20 -3.05
CA VAL A 676 26.93 -1.75 -3.57
C VAL A 676 25.78 -0.77 -3.48
N ASN A 677 25.83 0.20 -2.57
CA ASN A 677 24.83 1.25 -2.38
C ASN A 677 25.11 2.53 -3.19
N ARG A 678 26.21 2.56 -3.92
CA ARG A 678 26.62 3.72 -4.76
C ARG A 678 26.71 5.02 -3.98
N ALA A 679 27.13 4.95 -2.72
CA ALA A 679 27.33 6.12 -1.87
C ALA A 679 28.55 6.95 -2.34
N ARG A 680 28.50 8.25 -2.07
CA ARG A 680 29.59 9.20 -2.36
C ARG A 680 30.72 9.13 -1.34
N ASP A 681 30.34 9.31 -0.06
CA ASP A 681 31.31 9.50 1.01
C ASP A 681 31.86 8.15 1.49
N ALA A 682 33.14 8.15 1.87
CA ALA A 682 33.82 6.90 2.22
C ALA A 682 33.15 6.15 3.39
N GLY A 683 32.61 6.90 4.36
CA GLY A 683 31.95 6.35 5.53
C GLY A 683 30.59 5.68 5.22
N ASP A 684 29.94 6.10 4.12
CA ASP A 684 28.62 5.59 3.72
C ASP A 684 28.71 4.44 2.71
N LYS A 685 29.88 4.14 2.19
CA LYS A 685 30.08 3.07 1.21
C LYS A 685 29.92 1.71 1.85
N LEU A 686 29.05 0.91 1.28
CA LEU A 686 28.81 -0.47 1.69
C LEU A 686 29.48 -1.41 0.68
N ALA A 687 30.37 -2.26 1.15
CA ALA A 687 31.01 -3.29 0.34
C ALA A 687 30.34 -4.63 0.56
N ASP A 688 30.20 -5.42 -0.52
CA ASP A 688 29.63 -6.76 -0.45
C ASP A 688 30.28 -7.74 -1.42
N ARG A 689 29.99 -9.00 -1.20
CA ARG A 689 30.37 -10.16 -2.04
C ARG A 689 29.11 -10.65 -2.73
N VAL A 690 29.22 -10.94 -4.01
CA VAL A 690 28.09 -11.40 -4.81
C VAL A 690 28.43 -12.72 -5.45
N TYR A 691 27.61 -13.73 -5.24
CA TYR A 691 27.67 -15.03 -5.88
C TYR A 691 26.64 -15.08 -6.98
N SER A 692 27.03 -15.51 -8.19
CA SER A 692 26.15 -15.54 -9.35
C SER A 692 26.12 -16.88 -10.03
N LEU A 693 24.94 -17.25 -10.48
CA LEU A 693 24.71 -18.38 -11.36
C LEU A 693 23.89 -17.92 -12.54
N GLY A 694 24.37 -18.19 -13.76
CA GLY A 694 23.68 -17.82 -14.98
C GLY A 694 23.55 -19.01 -15.93
N VAL A 695 22.45 -19.04 -16.66
CA VAL A 695 22.21 -20.00 -17.74
C VAL A 695 21.72 -19.19 -18.95
N GLY A 696 22.24 -19.50 -20.12
CA GLY A 696 21.81 -18.87 -21.35
C GLY A 696 21.97 -19.75 -22.57
N SER A 697 21.26 -19.35 -23.58
CA SER A 697 21.34 -20.00 -24.90
C SER A 697 21.19 -18.95 -25.99
N ASN A 698 21.85 -19.15 -27.08
CA ASN A 698 21.68 -18.31 -28.26
C ASN A 698 21.75 -19.11 -29.55
N THR A 699 21.15 -18.57 -30.57
CA THR A 699 21.20 -19.14 -31.93
C THR A 699 21.23 -18.06 -32.98
N ALA A 700 21.84 -18.38 -34.10
CA ALA A 700 21.85 -17.49 -35.24
C ALA A 700 21.00 -18.08 -36.39
N VAL A 701 20.15 -17.23 -36.95
CA VAL A 701 19.32 -17.56 -38.11
C VAL A 701 19.81 -16.77 -39.30
N SER A 702 20.28 -17.45 -40.35
CA SER A 702 20.62 -16.78 -41.59
C SER A 702 19.35 -16.29 -42.27
N LEU A 703 19.28 -15.01 -42.62
CA LEU A 703 18.19 -14.38 -43.36
C LEU A 703 18.56 -14.18 -44.83
N GLY A 704 19.81 -14.50 -45.22
CA GLY A 704 20.39 -14.34 -46.53
C GLY A 704 21.90 -14.43 -46.48
N GLU A 705 22.58 -14.07 -47.55
CA GLU A 705 24.05 -14.11 -47.64
C GLU A 705 24.75 -13.08 -46.73
N THR A 706 24.12 -11.91 -46.58
CA THR A 706 24.68 -10.77 -45.86
C THR A 706 24.01 -10.50 -44.52
N SER A 707 22.90 -11.15 -44.21
CA SER A 707 22.09 -10.84 -43.05
C SER A 707 21.79 -12.07 -42.22
N ARG A 708 21.77 -11.90 -40.88
CA ARG A 708 21.34 -12.93 -39.90
C ARG A 708 20.62 -12.32 -38.73
N LEU A 709 19.73 -13.08 -38.12
CA LEU A 709 19.09 -12.77 -36.87
C LEU A 709 19.72 -13.59 -35.75
N LEU A 710 20.21 -12.94 -34.71
CA LEU A 710 20.64 -13.59 -33.48
C LEU A 710 19.52 -13.51 -32.45
N VAL A 711 19.19 -14.66 -31.83
CA VAL A 711 18.20 -14.74 -30.78
C VAL A 711 18.86 -15.36 -29.55
N ALA A 712 18.71 -14.74 -28.41
CA ALA A 712 19.26 -15.20 -27.15
C ALA A 712 18.22 -15.18 -26.03
N GLY A 713 18.30 -16.19 -25.15
CA GLY A 713 17.53 -16.23 -23.90
C GLY A 713 18.47 -16.49 -22.72
N PHE A 714 18.14 -15.94 -21.56
CA PHE A 714 18.96 -16.08 -20.37
C PHE A 714 18.15 -16.05 -19.08
N ALA A 715 18.70 -16.67 -18.03
CA ALA A 715 18.26 -16.54 -16.65
C ALA A 715 19.48 -16.45 -15.73
N ASN A 716 19.42 -15.58 -14.72
CA ASN A 716 20.50 -15.35 -13.77
C ASN A 716 19.96 -15.23 -12.34
N GLY A 717 20.67 -15.79 -11.38
CA GLY A 717 20.46 -15.60 -9.96
C GLY A 717 21.67 -14.95 -9.30
N ASP A 718 21.44 -14.03 -8.39
CA ASP A 718 22.44 -13.27 -7.66
C ASP A 718 22.18 -13.29 -6.17
N LYS A 719 23.18 -13.74 -5.41
CA LYS A 719 23.14 -13.80 -3.95
C LYS A 719 24.17 -12.88 -3.34
N PHE A 720 23.72 -11.93 -2.54
CA PHE A 720 24.55 -10.99 -1.82
C PHE A 720 24.92 -11.52 -0.43
N GLY A 721 26.17 -11.31 -0.01
CA GLY A 721 26.67 -11.87 1.24
C GLY A 721 26.18 -11.17 2.49
N ARG A 722 26.01 -9.84 2.45
CA ARG A 722 25.63 -9.00 3.60
C ARG A 722 24.24 -8.38 3.47
N TYR A 723 23.81 -8.07 2.25
CA TYR A 723 22.57 -7.33 1.98
C TYR A 723 21.61 -8.20 1.18
N PRO A 724 20.92 -9.15 1.81
CA PRO A 724 20.05 -10.10 1.13
C PRO A 724 18.85 -9.46 0.41
N GLY A 725 18.45 -8.23 0.79
CA GLY A 725 17.44 -7.47 0.04
C GLY A 725 17.87 -7.10 -1.39
N LEU A 726 19.16 -7.19 -1.70
CA LEU A 726 19.71 -7.05 -3.06
C LEU A 726 19.72 -8.36 -3.86
N ASP A 727 19.45 -9.52 -3.22
CA ASP A 727 19.37 -10.81 -3.92
C ASP A 727 18.41 -10.68 -5.11
N ARG A 728 18.81 -11.24 -6.25
CA ARG A 728 18.10 -11.03 -7.51
C ARG A 728 17.97 -12.30 -8.33
N LEU A 729 16.79 -12.50 -8.88
CA LEU A 729 16.53 -13.42 -10.00
C LEU A 729 16.19 -12.59 -11.22
N SER A 730 16.80 -12.87 -12.36
CA SER A 730 16.50 -12.16 -13.60
C SER A 730 16.39 -13.13 -14.77
N GLY A 731 15.55 -12.79 -15.75
CA GLY A 731 15.39 -13.57 -16.97
C GLY A 731 14.99 -12.67 -18.12
N GLY A 732 15.29 -13.12 -19.34
CA GLY A 732 14.94 -12.31 -20.50
C GLY A 732 15.41 -12.88 -21.82
N GLY A 733 15.16 -12.07 -22.87
CA GLY A 733 15.56 -12.39 -24.24
C GLY A 733 16.12 -11.18 -24.99
N GLN A 734 16.88 -11.44 -26.00
CA GLN A 734 17.43 -10.44 -26.92
C GLN A 734 17.31 -10.96 -28.36
N GLY A 735 16.90 -10.07 -29.26
CA GLY A 735 17.01 -10.27 -30.70
C GLY A 735 17.97 -9.23 -31.30
N GLU A 736 18.85 -9.63 -32.25
CA GLU A 736 19.72 -8.72 -32.95
C GLU A 736 19.74 -9.07 -34.46
N LEU A 737 19.27 -8.16 -35.26
CA LEU A 737 19.39 -8.28 -36.73
C LEU A 737 20.77 -7.76 -37.15
N GLN A 738 21.61 -8.60 -37.72
CA GLN A 738 22.95 -8.26 -38.17
C GLN A 738 23.02 -8.21 -39.67
N TYR A 739 23.77 -7.24 -40.20
CA TYR A 739 24.09 -7.05 -41.64
C TYR A 739 25.58 -6.91 -41.83
N ARG A 740 26.14 -7.61 -42.82
CA ARG A 740 27.54 -7.55 -43.22
C ARG A 740 27.60 -7.28 -44.73
N ALA A 741 28.25 -6.18 -45.11
CA ALA A 741 28.23 -5.70 -46.48
C ALA A 741 29.04 -6.57 -47.45
N SER A 742 30.13 -7.23 -46.99
CA SER A 742 30.96 -8.13 -47.77
C SER A 742 31.41 -9.34 -46.95
N GLY A 743 31.97 -10.35 -47.64
CA GLY A 743 32.56 -11.53 -47.01
C GLY A 743 33.98 -11.33 -46.49
N ASP A 744 34.56 -10.15 -46.65
CA ASP A 744 35.95 -9.86 -46.29
C ASP A 744 36.15 -9.97 -44.77
N PHE A 745 37.33 -10.37 -44.34
CA PHE A 745 37.64 -10.64 -42.95
C PHE A 745 37.43 -9.41 -42.04
N ASP A 746 37.82 -8.24 -42.56
CA ASP A 746 37.75 -6.95 -41.87
C ASP A 746 36.44 -6.19 -42.10
N ALA A 747 35.47 -6.77 -42.83
CA ALA A 747 34.21 -6.14 -43.12
C ALA A 747 33.40 -5.90 -41.83
N PRO A 748 32.95 -4.67 -41.59
CA PRO A 748 32.16 -4.36 -40.40
C PRO A 748 30.80 -5.07 -40.44
N ILE A 749 30.36 -5.53 -39.27
CA ILE A 749 29.03 -6.09 -39.06
C ILE A 749 28.20 -5.07 -38.28
N PHE A 750 27.14 -4.59 -38.86
CA PHE A 750 26.19 -3.68 -38.24
C PHE A 750 25.04 -4.49 -37.66
N GLY A 751 24.54 -4.11 -36.48
CA GLY A 751 23.41 -4.76 -35.82
C GLY A 751 22.37 -3.76 -35.36
N LEU A 752 21.13 -4.20 -35.37
CA LEU A 752 20.01 -3.56 -34.68
C LEU A 752 19.49 -4.55 -33.64
N PHE A 753 19.47 -4.19 -32.38
CA PHE A 753 19.04 -5.11 -31.32
C PHE A 753 17.92 -4.55 -30.47
N GLY A 754 17.07 -5.46 -29.97
CA GLY A 754 16.09 -5.24 -28.92
C GLY A 754 16.25 -6.26 -27.82
N ARG A 755 16.15 -5.84 -26.56
CA ARG A 755 16.27 -6.68 -25.37
C ARG A 755 15.14 -6.39 -24.40
N LEU A 756 14.56 -7.45 -23.85
CA LEU A 756 13.58 -7.42 -22.76
C LEU A 756 14.09 -8.30 -21.65
N SER A 757 14.05 -7.82 -20.40
CA SER A 757 14.30 -8.64 -19.21
C SER A 757 13.42 -8.21 -18.07
N PHE A 758 13.20 -9.13 -17.15
CA PHE A 758 12.58 -8.89 -15.85
C PHE A 758 13.60 -9.19 -14.75
N ASP A 759 13.52 -8.41 -13.70
CA ASP A 759 14.33 -8.55 -12.49
C ASP A 759 13.42 -8.69 -11.28
N GLU A 760 13.62 -9.70 -10.47
CA GLU A 760 12.96 -9.91 -9.18
C GLU A 760 14.00 -9.79 -8.08
N HIS A 761 13.83 -8.84 -7.16
CA HIS A 761 14.72 -8.64 -6.02
C HIS A 761 14.04 -9.09 -4.73
N ALA A 762 14.83 -9.50 -3.74
CA ALA A 762 14.31 -9.79 -2.42
C ALA A 762 13.74 -8.52 -1.73
N GLY A 763 14.36 -7.36 -1.93
CA GLY A 763 13.77 -6.05 -1.69
C GLY A 763 12.88 -5.67 -2.86
N GLN A 764 11.59 -5.43 -2.63
CA GLN A 764 10.60 -5.32 -3.70
C GLN A 764 10.71 -4.07 -4.55
N LEU A 765 11.14 -2.95 -3.97
CA LEU A 765 11.17 -1.65 -4.64
C LEU A 765 11.96 -1.63 -5.97
N ARG A 766 12.91 -2.56 -6.12
CA ARG A 766 13.77 -2.68 -7.30
C ARG A 766 13.27 -3.66 -8.35
N SER A 767 12.27 -4.47 -8.05
CA SER A 767 11.73 -5.48 -8.98
C SER A 767 11.04 -4.80 -10.15
N GLY A 768 11.15 -5.34 -11.36
CA GLY A 768 10.52 -4.72 -12.51
C GLY A 768 11.05 -5.21 -13.86
N HIS A 769 10.70 -4.47 -14.91
CA HIS A 769 11.06 -4.77 -16.29
C HIS A 769 12.14 -3.84 -16.80
N ARG A 770 12.89 -4.33 -17.77
CA ARG A 770 13.90 -3.54 -18.46
C ARG A 770 13.85 -3.77 -19.95
N TYR A 771 13.88 -2.68 -20.68
CA TYR A 771 13.83 -2.62 -22.14
C TYR A 771 15.08 -1.91 -22.64
N SER A 772 15.71 -2.46 -23.68
CA SER A 772 16.82 -1.79 -24.36
C SER A 772 16.65 -1.94 -25.86
N ILE A 773 16.90 -0.88 -26.60
CA ILE A 773 16.97 -0.90 -28.05
C ILE A 773 18.22 -0.13 -28.49
N GLY A 774 18.90 -0.63 -29.51
CA GLY A 774 20.14 0.03 -29.94
C GLY A 774 20.73 -0.56 -31.21
N VAL A 775 21.84 0.05 -31.62
CA VAL A 775 22.63 -0.36 -32.77
C VAL A 775 24.01 -0.82 -32.32
N THR A 776 24.57 -1.78 -33.04
CA THR A 776 25.90 -2.30 -32.80
C THR A 776 26.76 -2.22 -34.07
N VAL A 777 28.07 -2.14 -33.85
CA VAL A 777 29.05 -2.34 -34.91
C VAL A 777 30.16 -3.26 -34.41
N ARG A 778 30.58 -4.21 -35.19
CA ARG A 778 31.71 -5.13 -34.90
C ARG A 778 32.63 -5.16 -36.10
N GLN A 779 33.92 -5.19 -35.79
CA GLN A 779 34.93 -5.31 -36.85
C GLN A 779 36.19 -6.02 -36.28
N SER A 780 36.70 -7.01 -37.04
CA SER A 780 38.00 -7.60 -36.79
C SER A 780 39.06 -6.74 -37.50
N LEU A 781 39.87 -6.03 -36.75
CA LEU A 781 40.96 -5.18 -37.33
C LEU A 781 42.13 -6.03 -37.77
N THR A 782 42.45 -7.09 -37.02
CA THR A 782 43.47 -8.07 -37.36
C THR A 782 42.99 -9.45 -36.90
N ASP A 783 43.76 -10.49 -37.17
CA ASP A 783 43.54 -11.87 -36.68
C ASP A 783 43.55 -11.99 -35.14
N ARG A 784 43.99 -10.90 -34.42
CA ARG A 784 44.12 -10.85 -32.99
C ARG A 784 43.32 -9.72 -32.34
N ILE A 785 42.89 -8.72 -33.12
CA ILE A 785 42.24 -7.53 -32.56
C ILE A 785 40.81 -7.44 -33.10
N ASP A 786 39.85 -7.54 -32.20
CA ASP A 786 38.44 -7.28 -32.46
C ASP A 786 37.95 -6.00 -31.75
N VAL A 787 37.16 -5.21 -32.43
CA VAL A 787 36.52 -4.04 -31.85
C VAL A 787 35.01 -4.18 -31.92
N PHE A 788 34.36 -3.67 -30.90
CA PHE A 788 32.89 -3.62 -30.82
C PHE A 788 32.44 -2.25 -30.32
N GLY A 789 31.43 -1.71 -30.95
CA GLY A 789 30.74 -0.49 -30.52
C GLY A 789 29.23 -0.71 -30.43
N ALA A 790 28.59 -0.03 -29.48
CA ALA A 790 27.13 -0.04 -29.35
C ALA A 790 26.60 1.30 -28.87
N LEU A 791 25.45 1.71 -29.42
CA LEU A 791 24.65 2.82 -28.89
C LEU A 791 23.28 2.28 -28.52
N ALA A 792 22.78 2.58 -27.32
CA ALA A 792 21.49 2.06 -26.84
C ALA A 792 20.71 3.09 -26.03
N GLY A 793 19.39 3.03 -26.13
CA GLY A 793 18.46 3.60 -25.18
C GLY A 793 17.95 2.51 -24.24
N ASN A 794 17.98 2.78 -22.94
CA ASN A 794 17.58 1.86 -21.89
C ASN A 794 16.45 2.48 -21.05
N VAL A 795 15.45 1.68 -20.76
CA VAL A 795 14.32 2.03 -19.88
C VAL A 795 14.16 0.92 -18.88
N ARG A 796 14.03 1.28 -17.62
CA ARG A 796 13.65 0.39 -16.54
C ARG A 796 12.35 0.90 -15.93
N ASP A 797 11.39 0.01 -15.79
CA ASP A 797 10.13 0.18 -15.11
C ASP A 797 10.13 -0.72 -13.86
N ALA A 798 10.19 -0.12 -12.67
CA ALA A 798 10.34 -0.82 -11.40
C ALA A 798 9.11 -0.61 -10.50
N GLU A 799 9.02 -1.39 -9.41
CA GLU A 799 7.95 -1.27 -8.43
C GLU A 799 7.91 0.11 -7.74
N SER A 800 9.06 0.76 -7.62
CA SER A 800 9.16 2.11 -7.08
C SER A 800 9.69 3.08 -8.11
N ALA A 801 9.03 4.23 -8.21
CA ALA A 801 9.43 5.33 -9.08
C ALA A 801 10.90 5.77 -8.91
N VAL A 802 11.52 5.50 -7.76
CA VAL A 802 12.96 5.79 -7.55
C VAL A 802 13.85 4.92 -8.42
N PHE A 803 13.43 3.69 -8.70
CA PHE A 803 14.18 2.74 -9.52
C PHE A 803 13.72 2.71 -10.98
N ASP A 804 12.73 3.52 -11.36
CA ASP A 804 12.40 3.79 -12.76
C ASP A 804 13.51 4.63 -13.37
N THR A 805 14.24 4.10 -14.31
CA THR A 805 15.37 4.81 -14.90
C THR A 805 15.33 4.83 -16.41
N LYS A 806 15.77 5.94 -16.98
CA LYS A 806 15.96 6.13 -18.43
C LYS A 806 17.34 6.66 -18.69
N ASP A 807 18.09 5.98 -19.54
CA ASP A 807 19.43 6.40 -19.94
C ASP A 807 19.76 6.08 -21.40
N TYR A 808 20.74 6.77 -21.95
CA TYR A 808 21.40 6.46 -23.20
C TYR A 808 22.82 6.02 -22.90
N SER A 809 23.26 4.95 -23.55
CA SER A 809 24.62 4.42 -23.38
C SER A 809 25.36 4.33 -24.70
N ALA A 810 26.66 4.64 -24.63
CA ALA A 810 27.61 4.37 -25.68
C ALA A 810 28.68 3.43 -25.11
N ARG A 811 28.90 2.32 -25.77
CA ARG A 811 29.81 1.26 -25.34
C ARG A 811 30.85 0.99 -26.38
N PHE A 812 32.08 0.68 -25.92
CA PHE A 812 33.22 0.31 -26.71
C PHE A 812 33.93 -0.88 -26.08
N ASN A 813 34.37 -1.83 -26.90
CA ASN A 813 35.16 -3.00 -26.49
C ASN A 813 36.34 -3.17 -27.45
N LEU A 814 37.50 -3.49 -26.90
CA LEU A 814 38.70 -3.87 -27.61
C LEU A 814 39.18 -5.21 -27.05
N ASP A 815 39.25 -6.21 -27.88
CA ASP A 815 39.67 -7.57 -27.52
C ASP A 815 40.99 -7.90 -28.22
N TYR A 816 41.97 -8.43 -27.46
CA TYR A 816 43.27 -8.85 -27.96
C TYR A 816 43.47 -10.34 -27.71
N SER A 817 43.52 -11.15 -28.74
CA SER A 817 43.71 -12.59 -28.69
C SER A 817 45.18 -12.94 -28.48
N LEU A 818 45.45 -13.73 -27.42
CA LEU A 818 46.76 -14.34 -27.14
C LEU A 818 46.83 -15.79 -27.70
N GLY A 819 45.93 -16.14 -28.59
CA GLY A 819 45.81 -17.48 -29.17
C GLY A 819 45.38 -18.51 -28.11
N ARG A 820 46.15 -19.57 -27.90
CA ARG A 820 45.84 -20.60 -26.92
C ARG A 820 45.93 -20.16 -25.47
N SER A 821 46.63 -19.07 -25.19
CA SER A 821 46.76 -18.50 -23.85
C SER A 821 45.59 -17.64 -23.42
N GLY A 822 44.59 -17.46 -24.28
CA GLY A 822 43.37 -16.71 -23.92
C GLY A 822 43.30 -15.34 -24.58
N ALA A 823 42.63 -14.38 -23.94
CA ALA A 823 42.48 -13.05 -24.50
C ALA A 823 42.43 -11.97 -23.40
N LEU A 824 43.02 -10.82 -23.67
CA LEU A 824 42.90 -9.60 -22.90
C LEU A 824 41.80 -8.75 -23.52
N TYR A 825 41.12 -7.99 -22.68
CA TYR A 825 40.10 -7.08 -23.15
C TYR A 825 40.03 -5.78 -22.34
N LEU A 826 39.68 -4.71 -23.02
CA LEU A 826 39.39 -3.40 -22.46
C LEU A 826 38.00 -2.96 -22.91
N ALA A 827 37.09 -2.71 -21.97
CA ALA A 827 35.77 -2.18 -22.25
C ALA A 827 35.56 -0.82 -21.62
N GLY A 828 34.96 0.10 -22.37
CA GLY A 828 34.51 1.39 -21.89
C GLY A 828 33.02 1.57 -22.13
N GLU A 829 32.36 2.20 -21.19
CA GLU A 829 30.93 2.55 -21.34
C GLU A 829 30.68 3.95 -20.78
N TYR A 830 30.00 4.77 -21.55
CA TYR A 830 29.51 6.07 -21.14
C TYR A 830 27.99 6.04 -21.12
N ARG A 831 27.39 6.50 -20.03
CA ARG A 831 25.94 6.62 -19.88
C ARG A 831 25.54 8.03 -19.50
N ARG A 832 24.41 8.48 -20.02
CA ARG A 832 23.80 9.74 -19.62
C ARG A 832 22.31 9.50 -19.38
N GLY A 833 21.84 9.83 -18.19
CA GLY A 833 20.45 9.67 -17.77
C GLY A 833 20.34 9.43 -16.28
N ASP A 834 19.31 8.72 -15.88
CA ASP A 834 19.01 8.48 -14.47
C ASP A 834 20.01 7.52 -13.81
N ALA A 835 20.42 7.87 -12.60
CA ALA A 835 21.21 7.06 -11.68
C ALA A 835 20.57 7.06 -10.30
N VAL A 836 20.82 6.00 -9.53
CA VAL A 836 20.31 5.86 -8.17
C VAL A 836 21.48 5.68 -7.21
N SER A 837 21.45 6.40 -6.09
CA SER A 837 22.39 6.28 -4.97
C SER A 837 21.57 6.07 -3.69
N THR A 838 22.01 5.14 -2.84
CA THR A 838 21.36 4.85 -1.55
C THR A 838 22.30 5.24 -0.43
N ILE A 839 21.88 6.22 0.38
CA ILE A 839 22.69 6.83 1.45
C ILE A 839 21.79 7.14 2.67
N PRO A 840 22.35 7.47 3.85
CA PRO A 840 21.56 8.04 4.94
C PRO A 840 20.76 9.25 4.50
N GLN A 841 19.66 9.54 5.20
CA GLN A 841 18.78 10.66 4.84
C GLN A 841 19.57 11.98 4.70
N SER A 842 19.42 12.65 3.58
CA SER A 842 20.16 13.87 3.23
C SER A 842 19.26 14.89 2.55
N ALA A 843 19.06 16.03 3.19
CA ALA A 843 18.29 17.16 2.63
C ALA A 843 18.94 17.70 1.33
N GLY A 844 20.28 17.69 1.23
CA GLY A 844 20.99 18.13 0.02
C GLY A 844 20.73 17.20 -1.18
N PHE A 845 20.64 15.90 -0.96
CA PHE A 845 20.27 14.94 -2.02
C PHE A 845 18.78 15.01 -2.36
N ALA A 846 17.91 15.15 -1.36
CA ALA A 846 16.47 15.33 -1.59
C ALA A 846 16.16 16.56 -2.47
N ALA A 847 16.93 17.64 -2.32
CA ALA A 847 16.75 18.87 -3.10
C ALA A 847 17.09 18.73 -4.59
N VAL A 848 18.00 17.81 -4.97
CA VAL A 848 18.44 17.61 -6.36
C VAL A 848 17.91 16.31 -6.97
N SER A 849 17.29 15.44 -6.18
CA SER A 849 16.72 14.19 -6.65
C SER A 849 15.36 14.40 -7.30
N LYS A 850 15.06 13.63 -8.32
CA LYS A 850 13.73 13.61 -8.95
C LYS A 850 12.69 13.00 -7.99
N VAL A 851 13.07 11.92 -7.32
CA VAL A 851 12.29 11.19 -6.32
C VAL A 851 13.22 10.46 -5.37
N PHE A 852 12.77 10.19 -4.15
CA PHE A 852 13.49 9.38 -3.17
C PHE A 852 12.52 8.53 -2.33
N VAL A 853 13.01 7.43 -1.76
CA VAL A 853 12.24 6.51 -0.93
C VAL A 853 13.16 5.82 0.07
N GLN A 854 12.66 5.40 1.23
CA GLN A 854 13.41 4.52 2.12
C GLN A 854 13.64 3.17 1.43
N ASP A 855 14.90 2.73 1.41
CA ASP A 855 15.34 1.58 0.63
C ASP A 855 15.16 0.28 1.43
N ASP A 856 14.37 -0.64 0.90
CA ASP A 856 14.04 -1.92 1.52
C ASP A 856 15.14 -2.99 1.45
N ALA A 857 16.19 -2.75 0.64
CA ALA A 857 17.23 -3.74 0.41
C ALA A 857 18.27 -3.85 1.53
N TYR A 858 18.37 -2.84 2.42
CA TYR A 858 19.42 -2.75 3.43
C TYR A 858 18.95 -3.07 4.87
N GLY A 859 17.80 -3.69 5.02
CA GLY A 859 17.27 -4.17 6.29
C GLY A 859 16.92 -3.05 7.27
N SER A 860 17.37 -3.16 8.52
CA SER A 860 17.11 -2.18 9.58
C SER A 860 17.88 -0.85 9.45
N ASN A 861 18.81 -0.73 8.50
CA ASN A 861 19.53 0.52 8.26
C ASN A 861 18.59 1.50 7.53
N PRO A 862 18.29 2.68 8.08
CA PRO A 862 17.38 3.64 7.46
C PRO A 862 18.10 4.40 6.33
N LEU A 863 18.42 3.68 5.25
CA LEU A 863 19.00 4.26 4.05
C LEU A 863 17.90 4.68 3.08
N PHE A 864 18.14 5.75 2.33
CA PHE A 864 17.22 6.28 1.34
C PHE A 864 17.85 6.21 -0.05
N ALA A 865 17.08 5.68 -0.99
CA ALA A 865 17.42 5.68 -2.40
C ALA A 865 16.98 7.01 -3.02
N TYR A 866 17.88 7.64 -3.77
CA TYR A 866 17.68 8.92 -4.46
C TYR A 866 17.95 8.74 -5.94
N ARG A 867 16.98 9.10 -6.81
CA ARG A 867 17.14 9.12 -8.26
C ARG A 867 17.48 10.53 -8.74
N PHE A 868 18.53 10.65 -9.53
CA PHE A 868 19.00 11.90 -10.11
C PHE A 868 19.57 11.68 -11.51
N GLU A 869 19.69 12.73 -12.30
CA GLU A 869 20.35 12.66 -13.61
C GLU A 869 21.87 12.72 -13.48
N ALA A 870 22.57 11.80 -14.15
CA ALA A 870 24.03 11.69 -14.05
C ALA A 870 24.71 11.35 -15.38
N LYS A 871 26.01 11.61 -15.42
CA LYS A 871 26.98 11.09 -16.40
C LYS A 871 27.76 9.98 -15.72
N THR A 872 27.69 8.75 -16.25
CA THR A 872 28.39 7.61 -15.67
C THR A 872 29.40 7.08 -16.68
N VAL A 873 30.63 6.88 -16.23
CA VAL A 873 31.73 6.28 -16.99
C VAL A 873 32.13 4.98 -16.32
N LEU A 874 32.24 3.91 -17.10
CA LEU A 874 32.63 2.59 -16.64
C LEU A 874 33.82 2.11 -17.47
N TRP A 875 34.86 1.61 -16.81
CA TRP A 875 35.99 0.97 -17.43
C TRP A 875 36.17 -0.42 -16.88
N THR A 876 36.39 -1.40 -17.76
CA THR A 876 36.65 -2.79 -17.39
C THR A 876 37.91 -3.25 -18.11
N LEU A 877 38.84 -3.83 -17.35
CA LEU A 877 39.98 -4.55 -17.87
C LEU A 877 39.86 -5.99 -17.42
N GLY A 878 40.03 -6.93 -18.33
CA GLY A 878 39.95 -8.32 -17.97
C GLY A 878 40.77 -9.27 -18.82
N TYR A 879 40.84 -10.51 -18.35
CA TYR A 879 41.57 -11.59 -19.00
C TYR A 879 40.72 -12.87 -18.94
N ASN A 880 40.46 -13.45 -20.09
CA ASN A 880 39.81 -14.74 -20.24
C ASN A 880 40.83 -15.84 -20.49
N LEU A 881 40.91 -16.80 -19.57
CA LEU A 881 41.79 -17.97 -19.62
C LEU A 881 40.99 -19.19 -20.05
N PRO A 882 41.22 -19.77 -21.24
CA PRO A 882 40.60 -21.05 -21.62
C PRO A 882 41.22 -22.19 -20.80
N LEU A 883 40.41 -23.00 -20.14
CA LEU A 883 40.83 -24.20 -19.44
C LEU A 883 40.69 -25.43 -20.31
N GLY A 884 39.80 -25.41 -21.27
CA GLY A 884 39.50 -26.47 -22.20
C GLY A 884 38.73 -26.01 -23.44
N PRO A 885 38.27 -26.94 -24.28
CA PRO A 885 37.49 -26.58 -25.46
C PRO A 885 36.12 -25.94 -25.15
N ARG A 886 35.58 -26.26 -23.96
CA ARG A 886 34.22 -25.86 -23.54
C ARG A 886 34.18 -24.92 -22.35
N ASP A 887 35.30 -24.70 -21.66
CA ASP A 887 35.39 -24.01 -20.39
C ASP A 887 36.46 -22.94 -20.35
N SER A 888 36.23 -21.91 -19.59
CA SER A 888 37.19 -20.82 -19.35
C SER A 888 36.95 -20.15 -18.01
N LEU A 889 38.03 -19.57 -17.47
CA LEU A 889 37.98 -18.66 -16.34
C LEU A 889 38.15 -17.22 -16.85
N ASP A 890 37.38 -16.34 -16.30
CA ASP A 890 37.45 -14.90 -16.57
C ASP A 890 37.79 -14.13 -15.28
N PHE A 891 38.81 -13.30 -15.38
CA PHE A 891 39.24 -12.36 -14.33
C PHE A 891 39.01 -10.95 -14.82
N SER A 892 38.28 -10.14 -14.06
CA SER A 892 38.04 -8.76 -14.45
C SER A 892 38.05 -7.79 -13.29
N GLY A 893 38.59 -6.59 -13.55
CA GLY A 893 38.52 -5.43 -12.69
C GLY A 893 37.72 -4.33 -13.36
N ARG A 894 36.77 -3.77 -12.67
CA ARG A 894 35.90 -2.70 -13.17
C ARG A 894 35.92 -1.50 -12.23
N ARG A 895 35.89 -0.31 -12.82
CA ARG A 895 35.70 0.96 -12.11
C ARG A 895 34.50 1.68 -12.74
N ALA A 896 33.52 1.98 -11.91
CA ALA A 896 32.38 2.83 -12.24
C ALA A 896 32.52 4.19 -11.57
N GLN A 897 32.24 5.26 -12.31
CA GLN A 897 32.25 6.60 -11.80
C GLN A 897 31.04 7.37 -12.31
N SER A 898 30.20 7.83 -11.39
CA SER A 898 29.00 8.60 -11.73
C SER A 898 29.08 10.02 -11.17
N THR A 899 28.69 10.98 -12.00
CA THR A 899 28.71 12.42 -11.67
C THR A 899 27.35 12.99 -12.00
N PRO A 900 26.57 13.49 -11.02
CA PRO A 900 25.30 14.14 -11.27
C PRO A 900 25.42 15.35 -12.18
N THR A 901 24.40 15.61 -12.99
CA THR A 901 24.33 16.78 -13.88
C THR A 901 23.88 18.04 -13.13
N VAL A 902 23.09 17.88 -12.06
CA VAL A 902 22.67 18.97 -11.18
C VAL A 902 23.39 18.82 -9.85
N GLN A 903 24.04 19.88 -9.39
CA GLN A 903 24.78 19.88 -8.13
C GLN A 903 23.91 20.44 -6.99
N PRO A 904 23.95 19.85 -5.79
CA PRO A 904 23.31 20.43 -4.62
C PRO A 904 23.97 21.77 -4.25
N THR A 905 23.16 22.70 -3.75
CA THR A 905 23.62 24.00 -3.24
C THR A 905 23.84 23.94 -1.72
N GLY A 906 24.62 24.87 -1.14
CA GLY A 906 24.88 24.98 0.30
C GLY A 906 26.08 24.13 0.76
N ILE A 907 26.03 23.63 1.99
CA ILE A 907 27.13 22.84 2.63
C ILE A 907 27.48 21.55 1.87
N TYR A 908 26.66 21.15 0.92
CA TYR A 908 26.89 20.01 0.02
C TYR A 908 27.43 20.44 -1.36
N ALA A 909 27.99 21.65 -1.48
CA ALA A 909 28.47 22.24 -2.73
C ALA A 909 29.68 21.55 -3.38
N GLY A 910 29.80 20.24 -3.26
CA GLY A 910 30.72 19.41 -4.07
C GLY A 910 29.90 18.50 -4.96
N ALA A 911 30.28 18.31 -6.24
CA ALA A 911 29.63 17.37 -7.11
C ALA A 911 29.47 16.01 -6.41
N PRO A 912 28.24 15.47 -6.20
CA PRO A 912 28.03 14.19 -5.53
C PRO A 912 28.47 13.04 -6.45
N ARG A 913 29.81 12.91 -6.60
CA ARG A 913 30.45 11.91 -7.45
C ARG A 913 30.62 10.63 -6.66
N TYR A 914 30.08 9.51 -7.09
CA TYR A 914 30.42 8.23 -6.50
C TYR A 914 31.36 7.40 -7.39
N THR A 915 32.16 6.56 -6.75
CA THR A 915 33.03 5.58 -7.40
C THR A 915 32.77 4.20 -6.80
N ALA A 916 32.72 3.17 -7.64
CA ALA A 916 32.70 1.78 -7.23
C ALA A 916 33.77 1.00 -8.00
N ASN A 917 34.54 0.16 -7.28
CA ASN A 917 35.49 -0.78 -7.85
C ASN A 917 34.93 -2.19 -7.64
N GLN A 918 35.01 -3.01 -8.67
CA GLN A 918 34.55 -4.40 -8.66
C GLN A 918 35.68 -5.29 -9.14
N PHE A 919 35.88 -6.43 -8.48
CA PHE A 919 36.76 -7.49 -8.91
C PHE A 919 35.97 -8.76 -9.04
N SER A 920 36.05 -9.40 -10.20
CA SER A 920 35.23 -10.57 -10.54
C SER A 920 36.09 -11.74 -11.02
N LEU A 921 35.65 -12.92 -10.62
CA LEU A 921 36.10 -14.21 -11.11
C LEU A 921 34.88 -14.97 -11.60
N ALA A 922 34.86 -15.47 -12.84
CA ALA A 922 33.77 -16.26 -13.37
C ALA A 922 34.29 -17.53 -14.08
N TYR A 923 33.63 -18.63 -13.82
CA TYR A 923 33.80 -19.87 -14.55
C TYR A 923 32.68 -20.04 -15.56
N LEU A 924 33.04 -20.27 -16.81
CA LEU A 924 32.14 -20.43 -17.93
C LEU A 924 32.23 -21.81 -18.52
N MET A 925 31.07 -22.46 -18.69
CA MET A 925 30.97 -23.79 -19.28
C MET A 925 29.99 -23.78 -20.45
N ARG A 926 30.29 -24.51 -21.55
CA ARG A 926 29.45 -24.61 -22.75
C ARG A 926 29.13 -26.09 -23.01
N PHE A 927 27.85 -26.35 -23.29
CA PHE A 927 27.31 -27.66 -23.57
C PHE A 927 27.02 -27.82 -25.05
#